data_e963a2e0ee7c10f89cdf95ecc14c4f44
#
_entry.id   e963a2e0ee7c10f89cdf95ecc14c4f44
#
_cell.length_a   1.000
_cell.length_b   1.000
_cell.length_c   1.000
_cell.angle_alpha   90.00
_cell.angle_beta   90.00
_cell.angle_gamma   90.00
#
_symmetry.space_group_name_H-M   'P 1'
#
loop_
_entity.id
_entity.type
_entity.pdbx_description
1 polymer ?
#
loop_
_entity_poly.entity_id
_entity_poly.type
_entity_poly.pdbx_seq_one_letter_code
_entity_poly.pdbx_strand_id
1 'polypeptide(L)'
;MLRKIIIVLLAIVALTAKAQLTDWRNISNHNFVMKIIHDQNFLYVGTKGGGIVKIDKQSGEQTVLKRADGSMTGNSITDMAFHNGELWVGTEFNGLAKVTDGGIEKFDKRNARFRINQHFSGFYFKDDGTMLVGSIASLYTFDGKKCTAAYDINLLSPYSYVKKIRSDGNGRIWVACYDALNQYNLCIFTPNDLVPYNIPYGKVNNIETDKDGCLWIATNNGLVKFDGNDFAHYTLDNSALPEANITDLTIDDKDNLWMMSEHYITKYDGTDFTAYPYQLNVANDYLLTIDADNDNVYVGSRFEGLLKLTDNGLTAIPLTDNQLYDGSISISSGCIDGKGFFYASTQNGFQTYNIDTNECHFEPMGVIAQTETDRNGNVWLLWPWFATDTCLVELTETGKKAYMRTDYPFSEADANLIKFDRKNRLWIATNKGLYMRDGKTWTAYNKSNSILSETVQSMAFDSNNRLWCGTFGSGLFCFDGTRWSNYTTFNSSLPSNYVGFVTVDNNNVLWLNCRDPRYPDKMGSEYGLGLTRFDGNTWTTYNHNNSPLPSDCFWDVQVDADNRLWIATTGDLSFVGLACFDGTEWTIYNTDNSGIILNEVTKITLDSKHDLIWLTHHPGLGLSVARMNCKTSSITPAPIPQHDSTFSYDLQGKKTSQQFKGIIIKNGNKYLKQ
;
A
#
# COMPACT_ATOMS: atom_id res chain seq x y z
N MET A 1 -54.69 8.35 21.00
CA MET A 1 -53.53 7.47 21.30
C MET A 1 -52.94 6.82 20.03
N LEU A 2 -53.74 6.24 19.14
CA LEU A 2 -53.22 5.58 17.91
C LEU A 2 -52.41 6.52 16.99
N ARG A 3 -52.79 7.79 16.80
CA ARG A 3 -52.03 8.75 15.98
C ARG A 3 -50.66 9.13 16.54
N LYS A 4 -50.46 9.10 17.85
CA LYS A 4 -49.14 9.31 18.46
C LYS A 4 -48.25 8.10 18.36
N ILE A 5 -48.82 6.91 18.34
CA ILE A 5 -48.06 5.64 18.16
C ILE A 5 -47.61 5.50 16.70
N ILE A 6 -48.41 5.91 15.73
CA ILE A 6 -48.01 5.89 14.30
C ILE A 6 -46.93 6.93 14.01
N ILE A 7 -46.92 8.09 14.64
CA ILE A 7 -45.87 9.09 14.49
C ILE A 7 -44.56 8.62 15.15
N VAL A 8 -44.62 7.91 16.28
CA VAL A 8 -43.46 7.33 16.94
C VAL A 8 -42.92 6.11 16.15
N LEU A 9 -43.78 5.30 15.54
CA LEU A 9 -43.38 4.20 14.66
C LEU A 9 -42.81 4.71 13.31
N LEU A 10 -43.31 5.81 12.77
CA LEU A 10 -42.75 6.47 11.58
C LEU A 10 -41.42 7.22 11.90
N ALA A 11 -41.23 7.70 13.13
CA ALA A 11 -39.99 8.28 13.59
C ALA A 11 -38.90 7.20 13.90
N ILE A 12 -39.33 5.97 14.21
CA ILE A 12 -38.40 4.84 14.43
C ILE A 12 -38.01 4.20 13.09
N VAL A 13 -38.79 4.36 12.02
CA VAL A 13 -38.45 3.89 10.66
C VAL A 13 -37.59 4.91 9.89
N ALA A 14 -37.51 6.14 10.37
CA ALA A 14 -36.49 7.11 9.95
C ALA A 14 -35.19 6.97 10.76
N LEU A 15 -34.83 5.77 11.16
CA LEU A 15 -33.44 5.41 11.48
C LEU A 15 -32.66 5.57 10.19
N THR A 16 -31.99 6.70 10.08
CA THR A 16 -31.04 7.05 9.06
C THR A 16 -30.21 5.80 8.74
N ALA A 17 -30.39 5.25 7.54
CA ALA A 17 -29.47 4.23 7.06
C ALA A 17 -28.10 4.91 7.02
N LYS A 18 -27.25 4.63 8.02
CA LYS A 18 -25.85 5.07 8.01
C LYS A 18 -25.24 4.67 6.69
N ALA A 19 -24.43 5.53 6.13
CA ALA A 19 -23.57 5.15 5.02
C ALA A 19 -22.84 3.86 5.42
N GLN A 20 -23.15 2.77 4.76
CA GLN A 20 -22.57 1.47 5.08
C GLN A 20 -21.92 0.93 3.83
N LEU A 21 -20.60 0.72 3.92
CA LEU A 21 -19.85 -0.03 2.92
C LEU A 21 -19.99 -1.52 3.22
N THR A 22 -20.39 -2.28 2.20
CA THR A 22 -20.59 -3.73 2.30
C THR A 22 -19.84 -4.44 1.18
N ASP A 23 -19.87 -5.76 1.18
CA ASP A 23 -19.33 -6.60 0.10
C ASP A 23 -17.86 -6.25 -0.26
N TRP A 24 -17.03 -6.09 0.78
CA TRP A 24 -15.63 -5.77 0.62
C TRP A 24 -14.88 -6.83 -0.17
N ARG A 25 -14.12 -6.39 -1.15
CA ARG A 25 -13.14 -7.21 -1.90
C ARG A 25 -11.79 -6.53 -1.85
N ASN A 26 -10.75 -7.35 -1.76
CA ASN A 26 -9.38 -6.90 -1.84
C ASN A 26 -8.75 -7.53 -3.09
N ILE A 27 -8.27 -6.66 -3.97
CA ILE A 27 -7.55 -7.04 -5.19
C ILE A 27 -6.09 -6.87 -4.86
N SER A 28 -5.40 -7.99 -4.68
CA SER A 28 -4.05 -8.04 -4.13
C SER A 28 -3.00 -8.41 -5.17
N ASN A 29 -1.78 -8.01 -4.87
CA ASN A 29 -0.59 -8.39 -5.60
C ASN A 29 0.28 -9.28 -4.72
N HIS A 30 0.61 -10.46 -5.21
CA HIS A 30 1.52 -11.40 -4.56
C HIS A 30 2.95 -11.35 -5.12
N ASN A 31 3.21 -10.53 -6.12
CA ASN A 31 4.53 -10.45 -6.75
C ASN A 31 5.55 -9.65 -5.94
N PHE A 32 5.14 -8.90 -4.92
CA PHE A 32 6.08 -8.23 -4.03
C PHE A 32 6.38 -9.15 -2.83
N VAL A 33 7.34 -10.05 -3.01
CA VAL A 33 7.70 -11.06 -1.99
C VAL A 33 8.70 -10.47 -1.00
N MET A 34 8.26 -10.33 0.24
CA MET A 34 9.05 -9.71 1.32
C MET A 34 9.84 -10.71 2.14
N LYS A 35 9.31 -11.93 2.30
CA LYS A 35 9.92 -12.96 3.12
C LYS A 35 9.52 -14.35 2.64
N ILE A 36 10.46 -15.26 2.63
CA ILE A 36 10.25 -16.69 2.38
C ILE A 36 10.77 -17.44 3.59
N ILE A 37 10.03 -18.42 4.05
CA ILE A 37 10.46 -19.44 5.02
C ILE A 37 9.80 -20.77 4.68
N HIS A 38 10.37 -21.86 5.17
CA HIS A 38 9.81 -23.18 4.95
C HIS A 38 9.76 -24.01 6.25
N ASP A 39 8.89 -25.03 6.26
CA ASP A 39 8.95 -26.18 7.16
C ASP A 39 9.18 -27.46 6.33
N GLN A 40 9.05 -28.61 6.93
CA GLN A 40 9.25 -29.90 6.23
C GLN A 40 8.31 -30.07 5.03
N ASN A 41 7.07 -29.59 5.11
CA ASN A 41 6.01 -29.86 4.13
C ASN A 41 5.66 -28.66 3.28
N PHE A 42 5.84 -27.45 3.79
CA PHE A 42 5.32 -26.24 3.17
C PHE A 42 6.39 -25.16 2.99
N LEU A 43 6.21 -24.39 1.93
CA LEU A 43 6.86 -23.11 1.71
C LEU A 43 5.87 -21.99 2.03
N TYR A 44 6.29 -20.98 2.77
CA TYR A 44 5.49 -19.82 3.15
C TYR A 44 6.09 -18.57 2.53
N VAL A 45 5.28 -17.91 1.72
CA VAL A 45 5.68 -16.72 0.95
C VAL A 45 4.92 -15.52 1.47
N GLY A 46 5.56 -14.71 2.27
CA GLY A 46 5.02 -13.45 2.81
C GLY A 46 5.15 -12.33 1.80
N THR A 47 4.04 -11.67 1.48
CA THR A 47 3.97 -10.65 0.45
C THR A 47 3.60 -9.28 1.00
N LYS A 48 3.93 -8.24 0.26
CA LYS A 48 3.52 -6.87 0.58
C LYS A 48 2.14 -6.58 -0.01
N GLY A 49 1.08 -6.94 0.73
CA GLY A 49 -0.31 -6.67 0.34
C GLY A 49 -1.18 -7.89 0.05
N GLY A 50 -0.60 -9.02 -0.32
CA GLY A 50 -1.33 -10.26 -0.61
C GLY A 50 -1.50 -11.21 0.60
N GLY A 51 -0.84 -10.94 1.72
CA GLY A 51 -0.79 -11.86 2.86
C GLY A 51 0.31 -12.91 2.70
N ILE A 52 0.02 -14.15 3.08
CA ILE A 52 0.96 -15.28 3.00
C ILE A 52 0.41 -16.30 2.01
N VAL A 53 1.18 -16.68 1.03
CA VAL A 53 0.89 -17.85 0.18
C VAL A 53 1.63 -19.05 0.76
N LYS A 54 0.88 -20.05 1.22
CA LYS A 54 1.38 -21.31 1.72
C LYS A 54 1.32 -22.32 0.58
N ILE A 55 2.45 -22.92 0.24
CA ILE A 55 2.62 -23.86 -0.88
C ILE A 55 2.99 -25.23 -0.32
N ASP A 56 2.21 -26.24 -0.61
CA ASP A 56 2.57 -27.64 -0.31
C ASP A 56 3.71 -28.06 -1.25
N LYS A 57 4.85 -28.46 -0.69
CA LYS A 57 6.06 -28.80 -1.45
C LYS A 57 5.91 -30.05 -2.31
N GLN A 58 5.00 -30.96 -1.95
CA GLN A 58 4.80 -32.22 -2.66
C GLN A 58 3.79 -32.08 -3.79
N SER A 59 2.63 -31.46 -3.50
CA SER A 59 1.53 -31.36 -4.46
C SER A 59 1.59 -30.06 -5.29
N GLY A 60 2.28 -29.02 -4.80
CA GLY A 60 2.25 -27.68 -5.37
C GLY A 60 0.94 -26.92 -5.07
N GLU A 61 0.03 -27.49 -4.27
CA GLU A 61 -1.22 -26.83 -3.89
C GLU A 61 -0.93 -25.57 -3.07
N GLN A 62 -1.63 -24.49 -3.40
CA GLN A 62 -1.44 -23.20 -2.76
C GLN A 62 -2.67 -22.77 -1.98
N THR A 63 -2.44 -22.24 -0.79
CA THR A 63 -3.47 -21.66 0.07
C THR A 63 -3.03 -20.25 0.49
N VAL A 64 -3.93 -19.25 0.40
CA VAL A 64 -3.63 -17.89 0.81
C VAL A 64 -4.18 -17.63 2.21
N LEU A 65 -3.32 -17.15 3.10
CA LEU A 65 -3.69 -16.62 4.41
C LEU A 65 -3.76 -15.11 4.32
N LYS A 66 -4.94 -14.54 4.43
CA LYS A 66 -5.17 -13.09 4.28
C LYS A 66 -6.19 -12.56 5.28
N ARG A 67 -6.18 -11.25 5.46
CA ARG A 67 -7.06 -10.60 6.44
C ARG A 67 -8.55 -10.71 6.07
N ALA A 68 -8.90 -10.66 4.79
CA ALA A 68 -10.29 -10.68 4.34
C ALA A 68 -11.07 -11.94 4.75
N ASP A 69 -10.40 -13.09 4.89
CA ASP A 69 -11.00 -14.35 5.35
C ASP A 69 -10.80 -14.61 6.85
N GLY A 70 -10.17 -13.69 7.56
CA GLY A 70 -9.88 -13.81 8.99
C GLY A 70 -8.68 -14.71 9.31
N SER A 71 -7.96 -15.22 8.31
CA SER A 71 -6.77 -16.07 8.48
C SER A 71 -5.48 -15.29 8.75
N MET A 72 -5.52 -13.94 8.68
CA MET A 72 -4.41 -13.06 9.04
C MET A 72 -4.89 -11.75 9.69
N THR A 73 -4.00 -11.08 10.39
CA THR A 73 -4.25 -9.77 11.01
C THR A 73 -4.03 -8.60 10.04
N GLY A 74 -3.17 -8.81 9.05
CA GLY A 74 -2.82 -7.85 8.00
C GLY A 74 -2.26 -8.56 6.78
N ASN A 75 -2.28 -7.91 5.62
CA ASN A 75 -1.82 -8.47 4.35
C ASN A 75 -0.39 -8.04 3.98
N SER A 76 0.18 -7.03 4.62
CA SER A 76 1.56 -6.59 4.39
C SER A 76 2.49 -7.28 5.38
N ILE A 77 3.16 -8.33 4.92
CA ILE A 77 4.05 -9.16 5.72
C ILE A 77 5.46 -8.56 5.69
N THR A 78 6.05 -8.38 6.85
CA THR A 78 7.42 -7.83 6.97
C THR A 78 8.45 -8.89 7.33
N ASP A 79 8.08 -9.87 8.14
CA ASP A 79 8.93 -10.99 8.52
C ASP A 79 8.10 -12.18 9.02
N MET A 80 8.69 -13.37 8.99
CA MET A 80 8.09 -14.61 9.47
C MET A 80 9.14 -15.48 10.15
N ALA A 81 8.75 -16.21 11.19
CA ALA A 81 9.62 -17.19 11.86
C ALA A 81 8.79 -18.31 12.49
N PHE A 82 9.34 -19.53 12.49
CA PHE A 82 8.79 -20.64 13.26
C PHE A 82 9.40 -20.70 14.66
N HIS A 83 8.54 -20.97 15.64
CA HIS A 83 8.97 -21.31 16.98
C HIS A 83 7.99 -22.32 17.60
N ASN A 84 8.52 -23.47 18.08
CA ASN A 84 7.74 -24.55 18.67
C ASN A 84 6.56 -25.03 17.81
N GLY A 85 6.73 -25.06 16.47
CA GLY A 85 5.69 -25.44 15.51
C GLY A 85 4.63 -24.37 15.22
N GLU A 86 4.71 -23.19 15.84
CA GLU A 86 3.84 -22.07 15.60
C GLU A 86 4.49 -21.07 14.63
N LEU A 87 3.70 -20.50 13.71
CA LEU A 87 4.15 -19.48 12.78
C LEU A 87 3.92 -18.09 13.39
N TRP A 88 5.02 -17.37 13.62
CA TRP A 88 5.00 -15.97 14.02
C TRP A 88 5.17 -15.08 12.80
N VAL A 89 4.37 -14.02 12.73
CA VAL A 89 4.28 -13.14 11.57
C VAL A 89 4.34 -11.68 12.00
N GLY A 90 5.31 -10.97 11.48
CA GLY A 90 5.39 -9.51 11.55
C GLY A 90 4.60 -8.87 10.43
N THR A 91 3.86 -7.81 10.72
CA THR A 91 3.13 -7.03 9.72
C THR A 91 3.56 -5.58 9.73
N GLU A 92 3.38 -4.91 8.60
CA GLU A 92 3.81 -3.51 8.45
C GLU A 92 3.00 -2.55 9.34
N PHE A 93 1.68 -2.80 9.54
CA PHE A 93 0.80 -1.86 10.26
C PHE A 93 -0.16 -2.52 11.26
N ASN A 94 -0.21 -3.84 11.32
CA ASN A 94 -1.23 -4.57 12.07
C ASN A 94 -0.67 -5.36 13.28
N GLY A 95 0.54 -5.04 13.71
CA GLY A 95 1.20 -5.69 14.85
C GLY A 95 1.80 -7.04 14.51
N LEU A 96 1.89 -7.91 15.52
CA LEU A 96 2.31 -9.30 15.39
C LEU A 96 1.09 -10.22 15.27
N ALA A 97 1.26 -11.32 14.56
CA ALA A 97 0.34 -12.43 14.57
C ALA A 97 1.06 -13.72 14.94
N LYS A 98 0.40 -14.60 15.68
CA LYS A 98 0.79 -15.98 15.88
C LYS A 98 -0.28 -16.88 15.27
N VAL A 99 0.10 -17.66 14.28
CA VAL A 99 -0.79 -18.57 13.55
C VAL A 99 -0.62 -19.96 14.13
N THR A 100 -1.72 -20.53 14.62
CA THR A 100 -1.79 -21.88 15.21
C THR A 100 -2.91 -22.67 14.56
N ASP A 101 -2.98 -23.97 14.82
CA ASP A 101 -4.11 -24.81 14.39
C ASP A 101 -5.46 -24.34 14.94
N GLY A 102 -5.44 -23.64 16.08
CA GLY A 102 -6.63 -23.06 16.74
C GLY A 102 -7.09 -21.72 16.19
N GLY A 103 -6.34 -21.10 15.29
CA GLY A 103 -6.62 -19.79 14.71
C GLY A 103 -5.47 -18.80 14.88
N ILE A 104 -5.80 -17.51 14.82
CA ILE A 104 -4.81 -16.42 14.88
C ILE A 104 -4.91 -15.67 16.18
N GLU A 105 -3.79 -15.52 16.85
CA GLU A 105 -3.62 -14.63 18.00
C GLU A 105 -2.92 -13.33 17.56
N LYS A 106 -3.54 -12.18 17.82
CA LYS A 106 -3.04 -10.85 17.43
C LYS A 106 -2.47 -10.10 18.63
N PHE A 107 -1.31 -9.48 18.42
CA PHE A 107 -0.63 -8.65 19.40
C PHE A 107 -0.36 -7.26 18.80
N ASP A 108 -0.91 -6.23 19.42
CA ASP A 108 -0.75 -4.83 18.99
C ASP A 108 -0.55 -3.88 20.20
N LYS A 109 -0.47 -2.56 19.94
CA LYS A 109 -0.27 -1.56 21.00
C LYS A 109 -1.38 -1.57 22.07
N ARG A 110 -2.58 -2.06 21.76
CA ARG A 110 -3.74 -2.06 22.66
C ARG A 110 -3.69 -3.21 23.66
N ASN A 111 -3.27 -4.40 23.22
CA ASN A 111 -3.26 -5.62 24.04
C ASN A 111 -1.87 -6.06 24.48
N ALA A 112 -0.82 -5.74 23.71
CA ALA A 112 0.55 -6.19 23.96
C ALA A 112 1.51 -5.07 24.42
N ARG A 113 1.05 -3.83 24.58
CA ARG A 113 1.83 -2.67 25.05
C ARG A 113 3.03 -2.30 24.17
N PHE A 114 3.00 -2.60 22.88
CA PHE A 114 3.96 -2.04 21.94
C PHE A 114 3.77 -0.52 21.85
N ARG A 115 4.87 0.23 21.65
CA ARG A 115 4.81 1.70 21.48
C ARG A 115 4.12 2.06 20.18
N ILE A 116 4.43 1.28 19.11
CA ILE A 116 3.88 1.44 17.75
C ILE A 116 3.51 0.08 17.19
N ASN A 117 2.68 0.05 16.14
CA ASN A 117 2.23 -1.18 15.46
C ASN A 117 2.85 -1.32 14.07
N GLN A 118 4.07 -0.80 13.86
CA GLN A 118 4.64 -0.70 12.52
C GLN A 118 5.88 -1.56 12.35
N HIS A 119 5.94 -2.28 11.22
CA HIS A 119 7.10 -2.97 10.69
C HIS A 119 7.76 -3.92 11.69
N PHE A 120 7.03 -4.93 12.15
CA PHE A 120 7.57 -5.95 13.03
C PHE A 120 8.44 -6.94 12.26
N SER A 121 9.71 -7.09 12.66
CA SER A 121 10.71 -7.92 11.98
C SER A 121 11.81 -8.37 12.95
N GLY A 122 12.70 -9.25 12.49
CA GLY A 122 13.84 -9.68 13.27
C GLY A 122 13.45 -10.45 14.53
N PHE A 123 12.83 -11.61 14.36
CA PHE A 123 12.47 -12.47 15.50
C PHE A 123 13.68 -13.22 16.05
N TYR A 124 13.82 -13.25 17.36
CA TYR A 124 14.76 -14.08 18.09
C TYR A 124 14.15 -14.63 19.37
N PHE A 125 14.02 -15.94 19.48
CA PHE A 125 13.42 -16.63 20.61
C PHE A 125 14.51 -17.04 21.58
N LYS A 126 14.38 -16.62 22.87
CA LYS A 126 15.32 -16.92 23.93
C LYS A 126 14.93 -18.20 24.67
N ASP A 127 15.91 -18.84 25.32
CA ASP A 127 15.71 -20.05 26.12
C ASP A 127 14.78 -19.82 27.34
N ASP A 128 14.63 -18.57 27.80
CA ASP A 128 13.75 -18.21 28.92
C ASP A 128 12.26 -18.10 28.51
N GLY A 129 11.92 -18.40 27.26
CA GLY A 129 10.58 -18.33 26.70
C GLY A 129 10.15 -16.92 26.28
N THR A 130 11.03 -15.92 26.40
CA THR A 130 10.80 -14.59 25.84
C THR A 130 11.38 -14.49 24.42
N MET A 131 10.90 -13.51 23.64
CA MET A 131 11.51 -13.20 22.36
C MET A 131 11.92 -11.74 22.26
N LEU A 132 12.95 -11.49 21.44
CA LEU A 132 13.26 -10.19 20.91
C LEU A 132 12.55 -10.02 19.58
N VAL A 133 11.93 -8.87 19.38
CA VAL A 133 11.30 -8.52 18.11
C VAL A 133 11.51 -7.04 17.80
N GLY A 134 11.93 -6.77 16.58
CA GLY A 134 12.15 -5.41 16.11
C GLY A 134 10.89 -4.74 15.58
N SER A 135 10.94 -3.41 15.55
CA SER A 135 9.97 -2.55 14.88
C SER A 135 10.69 -1.30 14.38
N ILE A 136 9.98 -0.38 13.73
CA ILE A 136 10.55 0.95 13.45
C ILE A 136 10.93 1.59 14.78
N ALA A 137 12.14 2.12 14.85
CA ALA A 137 12.69 2.87 15.98
C ALA A 137 12.80 2.09 17.31
N SER A 138 12.42 0.81 17.39
CA SER A 138 12.39 0.07 18.64
C SER A 138 12.72 -1.41 18.49
N LEU A 139 13.40 -1.94 19.50
CA LEU A 139 13.55 -3.37 19.75
C LEU A 139 12.80 -3.72 21.02
N TYR A 140 11.94 -4.73 21.01
CA TYR A 140 11.13 -5.15 22.15
C TYR A 140 11.58 -6.48 22.72
N THR A 141 11.49 -6.63 24.05
CA THR A 141 11.39 -7.94 24.69
C THR A 141 9.92 -8.26 24.93
N PHE A 142 9.47 -9.40 24.43
CA PHE A 142 8.07 -9.83 24.46
C PHE A 142 7.94 -11.23 25.06
N ASP A 143 7.00 -11.39 26.01
CA ASP A 143 6.80 -12.63 26.77
C ASP A 143 5.73 -13.57 26.19
N GLY A 144 5.37 -13.37 24.92
CA GLY A 144 4.30 -14.11 24.25
C GLY A 144 2.89 -13.51 24.48
N LYS A 145 2.75 -12.50 25.34
CA LYS A 145 1.48 -11.82 25.64
C LYS A 145 1.60 -10.30 25.60
N LYS A 146 2.70 -9.78 26.12
CA LYS A 146 2.94 -8.33 26.22
C LYS A 146 4.42 -7.98 26.09
N CYS A 147 4.68 -6.76 25.69
CA CYS A 147 6.00 -6.16 25.74
C CYS A 147 6.42 -5.95 27.18
N THR A 148 7.59 -6.48 27.58
CA THR A 148 8.16 -6.36 28.92
C THR A 148 9.25 -5.30 28.99
N ALA A 149 9.95 -5.06 27.87
CA ALA A 149 10.94 -4.00 27.72
C ALA A 149 10.95 -3.47 26.29
N ALA A 150 11.35 -2.22 26.12
CA ALA A 150 11.53 -1.59 24.80
C ALA A 150 12.83 -0.78 24.81
N TYR A 151 13.65 -1.03 23.81
CA TYR A 151 14.94 -0.36 23.57
C TYR A 151 14.80 0.54 22.37
N ASP A 152 15.26 1.78 22.51
CA ASP A 152 15.17 2.76 21.42
C ASP A 152 16.34 2.60 20.47
N ILE A 153 16.05 2.28 19.20
CA ILE A 153 17.03 2.21 18.12
C ILE A 153 17.18 3.53 17.35
N ASN A 154 16.44 4.58 17.74
CA ASN A 154 16.60 5.93 17.20
C ASN A 154 17.95 6.57 17.50
N LEU A 155 18.74 5.96 18.39
CA LEU A 155 20.16 6.30 18.55
C LEU A 155 20.96 6.10 17.24
N LEU A 156 20.45 5.25 16.34
CA LEU A 156 21.04 5.02 15.02
C LEU A 156 20.56 6.06 14.01
N SER A 157 19.26 6.12 13.76
CA SER A 157 18.58 7.18 12.98
C SER A 157 17.05 7.11 13.17
N PRO A 158 16.31 8.18 12.88
CA PRO A 158 14.86 8.25 13.12
C PRO A 158 14.00 7.24 12.36
N TYR A 159 14.54 6.62 11.31
CA TYR A 159 13.84 5.64 10.46
C TYR A 159 14.51 4.27 10.46
N SER A 160 15.32 3.96 11.49
CA SER A 160 15.95 2.66 11.63
C SER A 160 14.93 1.59 11.98
N TYR A 161 15.10 0.40 11.43
CA TYR A 161 14.33 -0.79 11.82
C TYR A 161 15.24 -2.02 11.88
N VAL A 162 14.84 -2.98 12.70
CA VAL A 162 15.57 -4.25 12.83
C VAL A 162 15.33 -5.11 11.61
N LYS A 163 16.39 -5.63 10.99
CA LYS A 163 16.33 -6.62 9.91
C LYS A 163 16.36 -8.04 10.43
N LYS A 164 17.34 -8.34 11.28
CA LYS A 164 17.61 -9.70 11.74
C LYS A 164 18.23 -9.68 13.14
N ILE A 165 17.97 -10.73 13.93
CA ILE A 165 18.57 -10.93 15.24
C ILE A 165 19.09 -12.36 15.27
N ARG A 166 20.38 -12.56 15.67
CA ARG A 166 21.01 -13.88 15.82
C ARG A 166 21.91 -13.89 17.03
N SER A 167 22.07 -15.08 17.63
CA SER A 167 23.13 -15.31 18.63
C SER A 167 24.35 -15.94 17.99
N ASP A 168 25.54 -15.62 18.46
CA ASP A 168 26.76 -16.38 18.17
C ASP A 168 26.95 -17.53 19.17
N GLY A 169 27.94 -18.39 18.89
CA GLY A 169 28.27 -19.55 19.74
C GLY A 169 28.67 -19.20 21.17
N ASN A 170 29.00 -17.94 21.47
CA ASN A 170 29.30 -17.43 22.81
C ASN A 170 28.07 -16.82 23.50
N GLY A 171 26.89 -16.92 22.90
CA GLY A 171 25.62 -16.42 23.43
C GLY A 171 25.46 -14.90 23.35
N ARG A 172 26.32 -14.19 22.58
CA ARG A 172 26.08 -12.77 22.30
C ARG A 172 24.96 -12.64 21.28
N ILE A 173 24.04 -11.73 21.52
CA ILE A 173 22.91 -11.48 20.62
C ILE A 173 23.24 -10.29 19.74
N TRP A 174 23.32 -10.54 18.44
CA TRP A 174 23.61 -9.57 17.39
C TRP A 174 22.32 -9.10 16.73
N VAL A 175 22.21 -7.79 16.49
CA VAL A 175 21.06 -7.14 15.89
C VAL A 175 21.51 -6.37 14.65
N ALA A 176 21.12 -6.84 13.48
CA ALA A 176 21.31 -6.12 12.23
C ALA A 176 20.15 -5.17 12.00
N CYS A 177 20.45 -3.90 11.76
CA CYS A 177 19.47 -2.83 11.57
C CYS A 177 19.63 -2.22 10.18
N TYR A 178 18.52 -1.78 9.61
CA TYR A 178 18.57 -0.77 8.55
C TYR A 178 18.76 0.60 9.20
N ASP A 179 19.74 1.35 8.74
CA ASP A 179 19.99 2.73 9.17
C ASP A 179 20.04 3.65 7.94
N ALA A 180 19.11 4.60 7.85
CA ALA A 180 19.02 5.52 6.74
C ALA A 180 20.25 6.42 6.60
N LEU A 181 20.96 6.71 7.70
CA LEU A 181 22.16 7.54 7.72
C LEU A 181 23.46 6.73 7.56
N ASN A 182 23.37 5.40 7.51
CA ASN A 182 24.50 4.45 7.32
C ASN A 182 25.64 4.57 8.34
N GLN A 183 25.37 5.04 9.57
CA GLN A 183 26.42 5.22 10.56
C GLN A 183 26.71 3.94 11.34
N TYR A 184 25.66 3.24 11.83
CA TYR A 184 25.79 2.00 12.59
C TYR A 184 24.62 1.09 12.24
N ASN A 185 24.89 -0.05 11.63
CA ASN A 185 23.84 -0.99 11.26
C ASN A 185 24.01 -2.39 11.84
N LEU A 186 24.94 -2.57 12.76
CA LEU A 186 25.12 -3.76 13.59
C LEU A 186 25.22 -3.35 15.06
N CYS A 187 24.51 -4.05 15.94
CA CYS A 187 24.51 -3.82 17.36
C CYS A 187 24.65 -5.14 18.13
N ILE A 188 25.14 -5.06 19.37
CA ILE A 188 25.05 -6.14 20.34
C ILE A 188 23.96 -5.80 21.35
N PHE A 189 22.99 -6.69 21.52
CA PHE A 189 21.97 -6.58 22.54
C PHE A 189 22.50 -7.01 23.91
N THR A 190 22.26 -6.19 24.91
CA THR A 190 22.48 -6.50 26.32
C THR A 190 21.16 -6.34 27.08
N PRO A 191 21.00 -6.92 28.29
CA PRO A 191 19.77 -6.77 29.06
C PRO A 191 19.37 -5.32 29.36
N ASN A 192 20.33 -4.40 29.32
CA ASN A 192 20.11 -2.99 29.69
C ASN A 192 20.18 -2.02 28.50
N ASP A 193 20.76 -2.44 27.38
CA ASP A 193 21.02 -1.53 26.25
C ASP A 193 21.24 -2.26 24.93
N LEU A 194 21.16 -1.52 23.83
CA LEU A 194 21.55 -1.92 22.48
C LEU A 194 22.82 -1.15 22.10
N VAL A 195 23.94 -1.85 22.10
CA VAL A 195 25.26 -1.25 21.91
C VAL A 195 25.67 -1.30 20.44
N PRO A 196 25.85 -0.16 19.76
CA PRO A 196 26.36 -0.14 18.38
C PRO A 196 27.72 -0.83 18.25
N TYR A 197 27.89 -1.64 17.21
CA TYR A 197 29.11 -2.35 16.91
C TYR A 197 29.55 -2.08 15.47
N ASN A 198 30.72 -1.50 15.31
CA ASN A 198 31.25 -1.17 13.98
C ASN A 198 32.28 -2.23 13.55
N ILE A 199 32.03 -2.87 12.40
CA ILE A 199 32.99 -3.77 11.75
C ILE A 199 33.70 -3.01 10.62
N PRO A 200 35.03 -3.23 10.43
CA PRO A 200 35.79 -2.50 9.41
C PRO A 200 35.63 -3.06 7.99
N TYR A 201 34.62 -3.90 7.76
CA TYR A 201 34.48 -4.71 6.55
C TYR A 201 33.31 -4.24 5.65
N GLY A 202 32.77 -3.07 5.91
CA GLY A 202 31.68 -2.49 5.11
C GLY A 202 30.34 -2.46 5.85
N LYS A 203 29.30 -1.98 5.14
CA LYS A 203 27.95 -1.90 5.65
C LYS A 203 27.32 -3.28 5.74
N VAL A 204 26.76 -3.61 6.90
CA VAL A 204 26.05 -4.88 7.13
C VAL A 204 24.68 -4.85 6.44
N ASN A 205 24.39 -5.85 5.62
CA ASN A 205 23.11 -6.03 4.96
C ASN A 205 22.21 -7.05 5.65
N ASN A 206 22.80 -8.19 6.11
CA ASN A 206 22.07 -9.21 6.87
C ASN A 206 23.05 -10.09 7.67
N ILE A 207 22.53 -10.91 8.61
CA ILE A 207 23.31 -11.84 9.44
C ILE A 207 22.60 -13.20 9.55
N GLU A 208 23.39 -14.29 9.61
CA GLU A 208 22.92 -15.65 9.95
C GLU A 208 23.94 -16.35 10.86
N THR A 209 23.49 -17.38 11.58
CA THR A 209 24.37 -18.20 12.42
C THR A 209 24.34 -19.64 11.94
N ASP A 210 25.51 -20.24 11.70
CA ASP A 210 25.65 -21.64 11.33
C ASP A 210 25.49 -22.57 12.56
N LYS A 211 25.44 -23.88 12.33
CA LYS A 211 25.31 -24.89 13.39
C LYS A 211 26.49 -24.92 14.36
N ASP A 212 27.67 -24.44 13.94
CA ASP A 212 28.86 -24.35 14.77
C ASP A 212 28.89 -23.07 15.62
N GLY A 213 27.87 -22.22 15.48
CA GLY A 213 27.71 -20.95 16.21
C GLY A 213 28.51 -19.79 15.63
N CYS A 214 29.05 -19.93 14.43
CA CYS A 214 29.70 -18.82 13.75
C CYS A 214 28.67 -17.87 13.16
N LEU A 215 28.89 -16.57 13.35
CA LEU A 215 28.02 -15.54 12.76
C LEU A 215 28.54 -15.18 11.36
N TRP A 216 27.69 -15.37 10.36
CA TRP A 216 27.93 -14.94 8.99
C TRP A 216 27.28 -13.60 8.74
N ILE A 217 28.01 -12.66 8.15
CA ILE A 217 27.60 -11.27 7.97
C ILE A 217 27.72 -10.93 6.49
N ALA A 218 26.59 -10.69 5.84
CA ALA A 218 26.52 -10.14 4.49
C ALA A 218 26.83 -8.64 4.54
N THR A 219 27.78 -8.18 3.74
CA THR A 219 28.14 -6.76 3.66
C THR A 219 28.13 -6.25 2.22
N ASN A 220 28.20 -4.94 2.05
CA ASN A 220 28.40 -4.33 0.73
C ASN A 220 29.86 -4.45 0.21
N ASN A 221 30.74 -5.10 0.97
CA ASN A 221 32.15 -5.31 0.63
C ASN A 221 32.61 -6.76 0.86
N GLY A 222 31.72 -7.73 0.66
CA GLY A 222 32.00 -9.16 0.78
C GLY A 222 31.28 -9.82 1.94
N LEU A 223 31.74 -11.05 2.24
CA LEU A 223 31.21 -11.90 3.29
C LEU A 223 32.13 -11.90 4.48
N VAL A 224 31.62 -11.78 5.68
CA VAL A 224 32.41 -11.85 6.91
C VAL A 224 31.94 -13.01 7.75
N LYS A 225 32.83 -13.86 8.22
CA LYS A 225 32.61 -14.90 9.22
C LYS A 225 33.19 -14.46 10.55
N PHE A 226 32.41 -14.57 11.61
CA PHE A 226 32.88 -14.36 12.99
C PHE A 226 32.72 -15.66 13.77
N ASP A 227 33.81 -16.24 14.25
CA ASP A 227 33.81 -17.54 14.95
C ASP A 227 33.65 -17.44 16.46
N GLY A 228 33.31 -16.23 16.94
CA GLY A 228 33.18 -15.92 18.36
C GLY A 228 34.43 -15.18 18.93
N ASN A 229 35.56 -15.21 18.26
CA ASN A 229 36.80 -14.54 18.63
C ASN A 229 37.37 -13.69 17.49
N ASP A 230 37.52 -14.27 16.29
CA ASP A 230 38.17 -13.65 15.15
C ASP A 230 37.22 -13.48 13.96
N PHE A 231 37.56 -12.49 13.13
CA PHE A 231 36.81 -12.22 11.89
C PHE A 231 37.62 -12.73 10.68
N ALA A 232 37.01 -13.52 9.82
CA ALA A 232 37.51 -13.84 8.48
C ALA A 232 36.70 -13.05 7.44
N HIS A 233 37.36 -12.36 6.51
CA HIS A 233 36.73 -11.53 5.49
C HIS A 233 37.00 -12.10 4.10
N TYR A 234 35.95 -12.48 3.39
CA TYR A 234 36.01 -13.01 2.03
C TYR A 234 35.62 -11.89 1.06
N THR A 235 36.50 -11.59 0.12
CA THR A 235 36.36 -10.52 -0.88
C THR A 235 36.64 -11.06 -2.28
N LEU A 236 36.44 -10.24 -3.31
CA LEU A 236 36.77 -10.56 -4.68
C LEU A 236 38.28 -10.87 -4.86
N ASP A 237 39.14 -10.30 -4.02
CA ASP A 237 40.60 -10.47 -4.13
C ASP A 237 41.11 -11.74 -3.48
N ASN A 238 40.40 -12.31 -2.51
CA ASN A 238 40.88 -13.44 -1.71
C ASN A 238 39.97 -14.66 -1.71
N SER A 239 38.87 -14.61 -2.47
CA SER A 239 37.88 -15.69 -2.58
C SER A 239 37.29 -15.76 -3.99
N ALA A 240 36.49 -16.80 -4.27
CA ALA A 240 35.74 -16.92 -5.52
C ALA A 240 34.35 -16.28 -5.45
N LEU A 241 34.13 -15.27 -4.61
CA LEU A 241 32.93 -14.47 -4.63
C LEU A 241 32.80 -13.76 -5.97
N PRO A 242 31.63 -13.82 -6.65
CA PRO A 242 31.45 -13.16 -7.95
C PRO A 242 31.18 -11.65 -7.82
N GLU A 243 30.63 -11.21 -6.69
CA GLU A 243 30.28 -9.80 -6.41
C GLU A 243 30.50 -9.45 -4.94
N ALA A 244 30.89 -8.19 -4.69
CA ALA A 244 31.18 -7.72 -3.34
C ALA A 244 29.93 -7.39 -2.51
N ASN A 245 28.86 -6.88 -3.15
CA ASN A 245 27.66 -6.46 -2.44
C ASN A 245 26.71 -7.64 -2.25
N ILE A 246 26.76 -8.27 -1.09
CA ILE A 246 25.84 -9.34 -0.69
C ILE A 246 24.63 -8.71 0.00
N THR A 247 23.44 -8.86 -0.59
CA THR A 247 22.22 -8.18 -0.14
C THR A 247 21.44 -8.95 0.91
N ASP A 248 21.47 -10.29 0.81
CA ASP A 248 20.82 -11.21 1.75
C ASP A 248 21.55 -12.54 1.80
N LEU A 249 21.32 -13.33 2.85
CA LEU A 249 21.89 -14.67 3.01
C LEU A 249 20.99 -15.56 3.86
N THR A 250 21.12 -16.88 3.63
CA THR A 250 20.45 -17.94 4.38
C THR A 250 21.33 -19.16 4.48
N ILE A 251 21.03 -20.07 5.40
CA ILE A 251 21.75 -21.34 5.59
C ILE A 251 20.74 -22.48 5.41
N ASP A 252 21.10 -23.46 4.57
CA ASP A 252 20.25 -24.64 4.34
C ASP A 252 20.45 -25.73 5.42
N ASP A 253 19.65 -26.78 5.38
CA ASP A 253 19.71 -27.91 6.33
C ASP A 253 21.02 -28.69 6.29
N LYS A 254 21.81 -28.56 5.22
CA LYS A 254 23.15 -29.15 5.07
C LYS A 254 24.28 -28.22 5.54
N ASP A 255 23.92 -27.05 6.11
CA ASP A 255 24.83 -26.02 6.56
C ASP A 255 25.59 -25.32 5.41
N ASN A 256 25.08 -25.36 4.19
CA ASN A 256 25.59 -24.52 3.13
C ASN A 256 25.04 -23.11 3.27
N LEU A 257 25.90 -22.13 3.06
CA LEU A 257 25.51 -20.73 3.04
C LEU A 257 25.09 -20.34 1.61
N TRP A 258 23.89 -19.82 1.46
CA TRP A 258 23.39 -19.27 0.21
C TRP A 258 23.28 -17.76 0.31
N MET A 259 23.82 -17.07 -0.68
CA MET A 259 23.95 -15.61 -0.71
C MET A 259 23.33 -15.04 -1.96
N MET A 260 22.81 -13.86 -1.85
CA MET A 260 22.17 -13.09 -2.92
C MET A 260 22.97 -11.81 -3.19
N SER A 261 23.31 -11.55 -4.43
CA SER A 261 23.89 -10.30 -4.91
C SER A 261 23.12 -9.76 -6.12
N GLU A 262 23.58 -8.72 -6.81
CA GLU A 262 22.82 -8.08 -7.89
C GLU A 262 22.62 -8.98 -9.10
N HIS A 263 23.61 -9.85 -9.43
CA HIS A 263 23.54 -10.69 -10.62
C HIS A 263 23.77 -12.18 -10.33
N TYR A 264 24.05 -12.56 -9.08
CA TYR A 264 24.37 -13.94 -8.71
C TYR A 264 23.63 -14.40 -7.45
N ILE A 265 23.22 -15.67 -7.47
CA ILE A 265 23.01 -16.47 -6.28
C ILE A 265 24.30 -17.27 -6.08
N THR A 266 24.89 -17.23 -4.89
CA THR A 266 26.18 -17.89 -4.60
C THR A 266 26.03 -18.85 -3.45
N LYS A 267 26.46 -20.10 -3.65
CA LYS A 267 26.57 -21.12 -2.59
C LYS A 267 28.00 -21.14 -2.05
N TYR A 268 28.14 -21.26 -0.74
CA TYR A 268 29.39 -21.60 -0.06
C TYR A 268 29.15 -22.87 0.77
N ASP A 269 29.90 -23.95 0.48
CA ASP A 269 29.73 -25.26 1.12
C ASP A 269 30.69 -25.51 2.30
N GLY A 270 31.36 -24.46 2.76
CA GLY A 270 32.37 -24.51 3.79
C GLY A 270 33.80 -24.52 3.21
N THR A 271 33.97 -24.81 1.93
CA THR A 271 35.25 -24.84 1.21
C THR A 271 35.25 -23.98 -0.04
N ASP A 272 34.29 -24.19 -0.91
CA ASP A 272 34.23 -23.57 -2.24
C ASP A 272 32.98 -22.69 -2.43
N PHE A 273 33.17 -21.64 -3.24
CA PHE A 273 32.09 -20.78 -3.70
C PHE A 273 31.63 -21.23 -5.10
N THR A 274 30.34 -21.48 -5.25
CA THR A 274 29.71 -21.78 -6.53
C THR A 274 28.70 -20.67 -6.88
N ALA A 275 28.94 -20.00 -8.00
CA ALA A 275 28.09 -18.86 -8.43
C ALA A 275 27.12 -19.27 -9.53
N TYR A 276 25.85 -18.88 -9.38
CA TYR A 276 24.76 -19.08 -10.32
C TYR A 276 24.32 -17.71 -10.84
N PRO A 277 24.67 -17.35 -12.09
CA PRO A 277 24.26 -16.09 -12.66
C PRO A 277 22.77 -16.08 -12.94
N TYR A 278 22.13 -14.93 -12.78
CA TYR A 278 20.72 -14.74 -13.12
C TYR A 278 20.46 -13.39 -13.76
N GLN A 279 19.31 -13.29 -14.42
CA GLN A 279 18.77 -12.05 -14.95
C GLN A 279 17.28 -12.02 -14.67
N LEU A 280 16.76 -10.89 -14.18
CA LEU A 280 15.34 -10.63 -14.02
C LEU A 280 14.74 -10.13 -15.34
N ASN A 281 13.49 -10.50 -15.62
CA ASN A 281 12.81 -10.17 -16.87
C ASN A 281 12.16 -8.78 -16.82
N VAL A 282 11.81 -8.30 -15.62
CA VAL A 282 11.18 -7.00 -15.41
C VAL A 282 12.25 -5.93 -15.17
N ALA A 283 12.19 -4.85 -15.93
CA ALA A 283 13.14 -3.74 -15.78
C ALA A 283 13.02 -3.11 -14.37
N ASN A 284 14.17 -2.80 -13.77
CA ASN A 284 14.30 -2.24 -12.42
C ASN A 284 13.73 -3.15 -11.30
N ASP A 285 13.56 -4.44 -11.56
CA ASP A 285 13.28 -5.41 -10.50
C ASP A 285 14.57 -5.76 -9.76
N TYR A 286 14.42 -6.22 -8.51
CA TYR A 286 15.52 -6.70 -7.67
C TYR A 286 15.01 -7.70 -6.64
N LEU A 287 15.91 -8.57 -6.21
CA LEU A 287 15.61 -9.57 -5.20
C LEU A 287 15.61 -8.96 -3.80
N LEU A 288 14.72 -9.46 -2.95
CA LEU A 288 14.47 -8.94 -1.60
C LEU A 288 14.82 -9.93 -0.50
N THR A 289 14.64 -11.23 -0.77
CA THR A 289 14.82 -12.29 0.22
C THR A 289 15.22 -13.58 -0.44
N ILE A 290 15.97 -14.40 0.29
CA ILE A 290 16.39 -15.74 -0.12
C ILE A 290 16.06 -16.74 0.99
N ASP A 291 15.63 -17.94 0.61
CA ASP A 291 15.44 -19.09 1.48
C ASP A 291 15.90 -20.37 0.76
N ALA A 292 16.45 -21.32 1.49
CA ALA A 292 17.00 -22.54 0.92
C ALA A 292 16.58 -23.76 1.74
N ASP A 293 15.94 -24.72 1.05
CA ASP A 293 15.52 -26.01 1.57
C ASP A 293 16.32 -27.11 0.85
N ASN A 294 17.41 -27.54 1.47
CA ASN A 294 18.39 -28.43 0.86
C ASN A 294 18.92 -27.88 -0.47
N ASP A 295 18.60 -28.54 -1.58
CA ASP A 295 19.03 -28.11 -2.92
C ASP A 295 18.00 -27.23 -3.63
N ASN A 296 16.88 -26.90 -2.97
CA ASN A 296 15.89 -25.98 -3.50
C ASN A 296 16.14 -24.57 -2.96
N VAL A 297 16.48 -23.64 -3.82
CA VAL A 297 16.70 -22.25 -3.47
C VAL A 297 15.57 -21.40 -4.04
N TYR A 298 14.92 -20.64 -3.18
CA TYR A 298 13.83 -19.75 -3.50
C TYR A 298 14.25 -18.31 -3.22
N VAL A 299 13.91 -17.43 -4.14
CA VAL A 299 14.13 -15.99 -3.97
C VAL A 299 12.86 -15.21 -4.23
N GLY A 300 12.68 -14.15 -3.48
CA GLY A 300 11.57 -13.23 -3.65
C GLY A 300 12.01 -11.94 -4.32
N SER A 301 11.29 -11.51 -5.36
CA SER A 301 11.52 -10.24 -6.02
C SER A 301 10.45 -9.21 -5.68
N ARG A 302 10.68 -7.99 -6.12
CA ARG A 302 9.71 -6.90 -5.99
C ARG A 302 8.56 -6.99 -7.00
N PHE A 303 8.82 -7.47 -8.21
CA PHE A 303 7.83 -7.45 -9.30
C PHE A 303 7.58 -8.82 -9.93
N GLU A 304 8.59 -9.70 -10.02
CA GLU A 304 8.44 -11.04 -10.60
C GLU A 304 7.91 -12.09 -9.62
N GLY A 305 7.82 -11.75 -8.34
CA GLY A 305 7.24 -12.63 -7.33
C GLY A 305 8.18 -13.67 -6.77
N LEU A 306 7.69 -14.89 -6.60
CA LEU A 306 8.47 -16.02 -6.14
C LEU A 306 9.22 -16.66 -7.30
N LEU A 307 10.53 -16.77 -7.17
CA LEU A 307 11.41 -17.41 -8.16
C LEU A 307 12.15 -18.59 -7.51
N LYS A 308 12.42 -19.61 -8.30
CA LYS A 308 13.23 -20.77 -7.91
C LYS A 308 14.49 -20.84 -8.75
N LEU A 309 15.62 -21.09 -8.11
CA LEU A 309 16.88 -21.37 -8.80
C LEU A 309 16.82 -22.74 -9.47
N THR A 310 17.18 -22.78 -10.74
CA THR A 310 17.27 -23.98 -11.59
C THR A 310 18.57 -23.97 -12.35
N ASP A 311 18.90 -25.05 -13.06
CA ASP A 311 20.09 -25.12 -13.93
C ASP A 311 20.09 -24.05 -15.05
N ASN A 312 18.90 -23.50 -15.38
CA ASN A 312 18.73 -22.47 -16.41
C ASN A 312 18.58 -21.05 -15.83
N GLY A 313 18.94 -20.84 -14.56
CA GLY A 313 18.76 -19.58 -13.85
C GLY A 313 17.47 -19.53 -13.03
N LEU A 314 16.93 -18.32 -12.78
CA LEU A 314 15.74 -18.14 -11.99
C LEU A 314 14.47 -18.41 -12.81
N THR A 315 13.58 -19.22 -12.27
CA THR A 315 12.29 -19.57 -12.89
C THR A 315 11.14 -19.16 -11.97
N ALA A 316 10.17 -18.44 -12.50
CA ALA A 316 9.02 -17.96 -11.74
C ALA A 316 8.09 -19.11 -11.31
N ILE A 317 7.65 -19.07 -10.06
CA ILE A 317 6.56 -19.89 -9.52
C ILE A 317 5.32 -19.00 -9.43
N PRO A 318 4.31 -19.17 -10.28
CA PRO A 318 3.10 -18.38 -10.22
C PRO A 318 2.40 -18.54 -8.87
N LEU A 319 2.11 -17.42 -8.21
CA LEU A 319 1.36 -17.42 -6.96
C LEU A 319 -0.13 -17.29 -7.24
N THR A 320 -0.92 -18.10 -6.53
CA THR A 320 -2.40 -18.09 -6.64
C THR A 320 -2.99 -16.79 -6.13
N ASP A 321 -4.22 -16.46 -6.58
CA ASP A 321 -4.97 -15.25 -6.18
C ASP A 321 -4.23 -13.94 -6.48
N ASN A 322 -3.24 -13.97 -7.39
CA ASN A 322 -2.53 -12.80 -7.85
C ASN A 322 -3.36 -12.10 -8.93
N GLN A 323 -4.02 -11.00 -8.55
CA GLN A 323 -4.97 -10.27 -9.39
C GLN A 323 -4.40 -8.96 -9.94
N LEU A 324 -3.15 -8.64 -9.59
CA LEU A 324 -2.45 -7.44 -10.06
C LEU A 324 -1.09 -7.83 -10.62
N TYR A 325 -0.78 -7.39 -11.83
CA TYR A 325 0.49 -7.68 -12.49
C TYR A 325 1.66 -6.87 -11.93
N ASP A 326 1.41 -5.60 -11.62
CA ASP A 326 2.43 -4.69 -11.12
C ASP A 326 2.09 -4.20 -9.72
N GLY A 327 2.93 -4.58 -8.73
CA GLY A 327 2.81 -4.15 -7.35
C GLY A 327 3.15 -2.68 -7.12
N SER A 328 3.67 -1.98 -8.13
CA SER A 328 4.00 -0.56 -8.07
C SER A 328 2.82 0.35 -8.37
N ILE A 329 1.57 -0.02 -7.97
CA ILE A 329 0.42 0.85 -8.18
C ILE A 329 0.76 2.25 -7.70
N SER A 330 0.84 3.17 -8.64
CA SER A 330 1.01 4.57 -8.32
C SER A 330 -0.31 5.09 -7.76
N ILE A 331 -0.20 5.68 -6.65
CA ILE A 331 -1.19 6.18 -5.75
C ILE A 331 -1.99 7.34 -6.33
N SER A 332 -1.49 7.93 -7.40
CA SER A 332 -1.93 9.27 -7.82
C SER A 332 -3.20 9.27 -8.63
N SER A 333 -3.64 8.12 -9.20
CA SER A 333 -4.88 8.16 -9.97
C SER A 333 -5.52 6.80 -10.22
N GLY A 334 -6.85 6.81 -10.24
CA GLY A 334 -7.69 5.74 -10.74
C GLY A 334 -8.88 6.35 -11.44
N CYS A 335 -9.34 5.75 -12.52
CA CYS A 335 -10.57 6.13 -13.21
C CYS A 335 -11.29 4.91 -13.76
N ILE A 336 -12.54 5.09 -14.19
CA ILE A 336 -13.38 4.03 -14.75
C ILE A 336 -13.79 4.45 -16.14
N ASP A 337 -13.62 3.56 -17.12
CA ASP A 337 -14.05 3.83 -18.50
C ASP A 337 -15.58 3.65 -18.69
N GLY A 338 -16.08 3.95 -19.90
CA GLY A 338 -17.49 3.80 -20.24
C GLY A 338 -17.99 2.34 -20.17
N LYS A 339 -17.10 1.34 -20.16
CA LYS A 339 -17.44 -0.09 -20.08
C LYS A 339 -17.42 -0.62 -18.64
N GLY A 340 -16.85 0.10 -17.70
CA GLY A 340 -16.75 -0.28 -16.30
C GLY A 340 -15.43 -0.95 -15.92
N PHE A 341 -14.39 -0.81 -16.75
CA PHE A 341 -13.04 -1.17 -16.37
C PHE A 341 -12.44 -0.09 -15.48
N PHE A 342 -11.87 -0.50 -14.37
CA PHE A 342 -11.04 0.35 -13.54
C PHE A 342 -9.62 0.41 -14.09
N TYR A 343 -9.09 1.62 -14.24
CA TYR A 343 -7.73 1.89 -14.68
C TYR A 343 -6.91 2.43 -13.51
N ALA A 344 -5.84 1.74 -13.16
CA ALA A 344 -4.88 2.19 -12.16
C ALA A 344 -3.54 2.51 -12.82
N SER A 345 -2.99 3.69 -12.56
CA SER A 345 -1.63 4.02 -12.97
C SER A 345 -0.62 3.28 -12.10
N THR A 346 0.51 2.90 -12.68
CA THR A 346 1.64 2.28 -11.99
C THR A 346 2.94 2.99 -12.32
N GLN A 347 4.04 2.67 -11.64
CA GLN A 347 5.36 3.20 -11.97
C GLN A 347 5.89 2.69 -13.33
N ASN A 348 5.35 1.56 -13.82
CA ASN A 348 5.83 0.92 -15.04
C ASN A 348 4.79 0.95 -16.18
N GLY A 349 3.60 1.51 -15.95
CA GLY A 349 2.52 1.55 -16.93
C GLY A 349 1.16 1.77 -16.30
N PHE A 350 0.14 1.12 -16.84
CA PHE A 350 -1.16 1.06 -16.22
C PHE A 350 -1.71 -0.37 -16.24
N GLN A 351 -2.59 -0.65 -15.29
CA GLN A 351 -3.34 -1.89 -15.30
C GLN A 351 -4.84 -1.62 -15.25
N THR A 352 -5.59 -2.50 -15.89
CA THR A 352 -7.05 -2.46 -15.91
C THR A 352 -7.59 -3.64 -15.13
N TYR A 353 -8.73 -3.43 -14.50
CA TYR A 353 -9.44 -4.48 -13.80
C TYR A 353 -10.94 -4.39 -14.09
N ASN A 354 -11.54 -5.53 -14.48
CA ASN A 354 -12.97 -5.65 -14.67
C ASN A 354 -13.57 -6.38 -13.48
N ILE A 355 -14.50 -5.71 -12.75
CA ILE A 355 -15.10 -6.25 -11.53
C ILE A 355 -16.07 -7.41 -11.81
N ASP A 356 -16.67 -7.45 -12.98
CA ASP A 356 -17.66 -8.47 -13.34
C ASP A 356 -17.00 -9.77 -13.79
N THR A 357 -15.87 -9.69 -14.51
CA THR A 357 -15.17 -10.85 -15.08
C THR A 357 -13.92 -11.25 -14.29
N ASN A 358 -13.43 -10.38 -13.38
CA ASN A 358 -12.14 -10.47 -12.70
C ASN A 358 -10.93 -10.47 -13.66
N GLU A 359 -11.12 -9.97 -14.89
CA GLU A 359 -10.03 -9.82 -15.84
C GLU A 359 -9.13 -8.66 -15.43
N CYS A 360 -7.83 -8.91 -15.46
CA CYS A 360 -6.79 -7.91 -15.23
C CYS A 360 -5.83 -7.90 -16.41
N HIS A 361 -5.50 -6.71 -16.92
CA HIS A 361 -4.50 -6.52 -17.96
C HIS A 361 -3.50 -5.45 -17.53
N PHE A 362 -2.24 -5.67 -17.86
CA PHE A 362 -1.17 -4.72 -17.62
C PHE A 362 -0.58 -4.27 -18.96
N GLU A 363 -0.39 -2.96 -19.09
CA GLU A 363 0.24 -2.33 -20.25
C GLU A 363 1.50 -1.60 -19.81
N PRO A 364 2.70 -2.07 -20.21
CA PRO A 364 3.95 -1.40 -19.87
C PRO A 364 4.12 -0.12 -20.69
N MET A 365 4.07 1.04 -20.04
CA MET A 365 4.16 2.36 -20.68
C MET A 365 5.02 3.36 -19.89
N GLY A 366 5.78 2.91 -18.88
CA GLY A 366 6.51 3.77 -17.96
C GLY A 366 5.60 4.49 -16.96
N VAL A 367 6.14 5.45 -16.23
CA VAL A 367 5.42 6.15 -15.14
C VAL A 367 4.27 6.97 -15.71
N ILE A 368 3.07 6.77 -15.18
CA ILE A 368 1.87 7.56 -15.50
C ILE A 368 1.50 8.40 -14.28
N ALA A 369 1.44 9.73 -14.46
CA ALA A 369 1.14 10.66 -13.38
C ALA A 369 -0.35 10.70 -13.02
N GLN A 370 -1.24 10.62 -14.02
CA GLN A 370 -2.68 10.66 -13.80
C GLN A 370 -3.43 9.89 -14.88
N THR A 371 -4.57 9.29 -14.49
CA THR A 371 -5.62 8.79 -15.40
C THR A 371 -6.88 9.60 -15.19
N GLU A 372 -7.63 9.87 -16.24
CA GLU A 372 -8.92 10.57 -16.17
C GLU A 372 -9.83 10.04 -17.28
N THR A 373 -11.14 10.03 -17.03
CA THR A 373 -12.13 9.59 -18.02
C THR A 373 -12.89 10.78 -18.57
N ASP A 374 -12.99 10.86 -19.92
CA ASP A 374 -13.81 11.86 -20.58
C ASP A 374 -15.30 11.45 -20.55
N ARG A 375 -16.19 12.35 -20.99
CA ARG A 375 -17.64 12.09 -20.96
C ARG A 375 -18.13 11.08 -22.01
N ASN A 376 -17.26 10.69 -22.92
CA ASN A 376 -17.53 9.62 -23.90
C ASN A 376 -17.09 8.25 -23.38
N GLY A 377 -16.47 8.20 -22.18
CA GLY A 377 -15.92 6.99 -21.59
C GLY A 377 -14.52 6.63 -22.07
N ASN A 378 -13.84 7.51 -22.83
CA ASN A 378 -12.45 7.30 -23.20
C ASN A 378 -11.55 7.63 -21.99
N VAL A 379 -10.48 6.86 -21.84
CA VAL A 379 -9.49 7.06 -20.78
C VAL A 379 -8.32 7.86 -21.29
N TRP A 380 -7.91 8.84 -20.52
CA TRP A 380 -6.77 9.71 -20.81
C TRP A 380 -5.68 9.49 -19.79
N LEU A 381 -4.45 9.30 -20.27
CA LEU A 381 -3.24 9.05 -19.49
C LEU A 381 -2.31 10.25 -19.61
N LEU A 382 -1.90 10.81 -18.49
CA LEU A 382 -0.95 11.92 -18.42
C LEU A 382 0.42 11.40 -17.95
N TRP A 383 1.48 11.68 -18.71
CA TRP A 383 2.86 11.39 -18.31
C TRP A 383 3.47 12.51 -17.48
N PRO A 384 4.34 12.19 -16.52
CA PRO A 384 5.12 13.21 -15.82
C PRO A 384 6.10 13.88 -16.79
N TRP A 385 6.41 15.13 -16.53
CA TRP A 385 7.22 16.00 -17.39
C TRP A 385 8.62 15.47 -17.74
N PHE A 386 9.18 14.60 -16.91
CA PHE A 386 10.54 14.06 -17.08
C PHE A 386 10.59 12.75 -17.87
N ALA A 387 9.46 12.15 -18.21
CA ALA A 387 9.45 10.74 -18.62
C ALA A 387 9.69 10.53 -20.12
N THR A 388 9.09 11.32 -21.02
CA THR A 388 9.19 11.12 -22.49
C THR A 388 8.73 12.35 -23.26
N ASP A 389 8.90 12.34 -24.61
CA ASP A 389 8.31 13.34 -25.49
C ASP A 389 6.78 13.22 -25.60
N THR A 390 6.20 12.07 -25.25
CA THR A 390 4.75 11.88 -25.14
C THR A 390 4.25 12.47 -23.84
N CYS A 391 3.27 13.38 -23.91
CA CYS A 391 2.71 14.02 -22.73
C CYS A 391 1.34 13.43 -22.36
N LEU A 392 0.55 12.99 -23.32
CA LEU A 392 -0.83 12.57 -23.14
C LEU A 392 -1.18 11.44 -24.10
N VAL A 393 -1.94 10.44 -23.64
CA VAL A 393 -2.51 9.40 -24.50
C VAL A 393 -3.99 9.28 -24.24
N GLU A 394 -4.76 9.25 -25.31
CA GLU A 394 -6.18 8.94 -25.33
C GLU A 394 -6.38 7.46 -25.69
N LEU A 395 -6.99 6.70 -24.81
CA LEU A 395 -7.41 5.32 -25.05
C LEU A 395 -8.88 5.32 -25.47
N THR A 396 -9.14 4.85 -26.66
CA THR A 396 -10.49 4.75 -27.23
C THR A 396 -10.82 3.29 -27.55
N GLU A 397 -12.07 2.98 -27.86
CA GLU A 397 -12.46 1.64 -28.31
C GLU A 397 -11.71 1.17 -29.54
N THR A 398 -11.28 2.09 -30.40
CA THR A 398 -10.61 1.80 -31.67
C THR A 398 -9.09 1.81 -31.57
N GLY A 399 -8.51 2.15 -30.43
CA GLY A 399 -7.07 2.14 -30.22
C GLY A 399 -6.54 3.29 -29.38
N LYS A 400 -5.22 3.48 -29.44
CA LYS A 400 -4.47 4.48 -28.68
C LYS A 400 -4.09 5.63 -29.58
N LYS A 401 -4.24 6.86 -29.07
CA LYS A 401 -3.79 8.07 -29.73
C LYS A 401 -2.84 8.84 -28.81
N ALA A 402 -1.58 8.87 -29.18
CA ALA A 402 -0.56 9.63 -28.48
C ALA A 402 -0.53 11.09 -28.96
N TYR A 403 -0.28 11.99 -28.02
CA TYR A 403 -0.09 13.40 -28.28
C TYR A 403 1.31 13.76 -27.78
N MET A 404 2.13 14.30 -28.67
CA MET A 404 3.52 14.65 -28.38
C MET A 404 3.60 16.05 -27.75
N ARG A 405 4.66 16.32 -27.02
CA ARG A 405 4.89 17.68 -26.43
C ARG A 405 4.90 18.79 -27.48
N THR A 406 5.38 18.50 -28.68
CA THR A 406 5.39 19.44 -29.82
C THR A 406 4.01 19.78 -30.35
N ASP A 407 2.98 18.99 -30.05
CA ASP A 407 1.60 19.20 -30.50
C ASP A 407 0.84 20.20 -29.64
N TYR A 408 1.48 20.73 -28.56
CA TYR A 408 0.84 21.58 -27.57
C TYR A 408 1.43 22.99 -27.56
N PRO A 409 0.59 24.01 -27.24
CA PRO A 409 1.07 25.37 -27.04
C PRO A 409 1.88 25.58 -25.73
N PHE A 410 2.09 24.51 -24.95
CA PHE A 410 2.78 24.51 -23.66
C PHE A 410 3.96 23.53 -23.60
N SER A 411 4.63 23.29 -24.73
CA SER A 411 5.76 22.34 -24.86
C SER A 411 6.88 22.51 -23.81
N GLU A 412 7.02 23.73 -23.26
CA GLU A 412 7.99 24.05 -22.20
C GLU A 412 7.40 24.03 -20.77
N ALA A 413 6.13 23.66 -20.59
CA ALA A 413 5.47 23.64 -19.30
C ALA A 413 5.21 22.19 -18.85
N ASP A 414 5.33 21.97 -17.55
CA ASP A 414 5.09 20.67 -16.92
C ASP A 414 3.60 20.51 -16.63
N ALA A 415 2.96 19.53 -17.27
CA ALA A 415 1.57 19.20 -17.01
C ALA A 415 1.47 18.39 -15.70
N ASN A 416 0.59 18.83 -14.80
CA ASN A 416 0.43 18.23 -13.47
C ASN A 416 -0.93 17.57 -13.27
N LEU A 417 -1.96 18.05 -13.96
CA LEU A 417 -3.34 17.62 -13.74
C LEU A 417 -4.16 17.80 -15.00
N ILE A 418 -5.02 16.82 -15.31
CA ILE A 418 -6.02 16.90 -16.36
C ILE A 418 -7.43 16.74 -15.78
N LYS A 419 -8.41 17.43 -16.38
CA LYS A 419 -9.83 17.33 -16.05
C LYS A 419 -10.68 17.61 -17.28
N PHE A 420 -11.88 17.02 -17.35
CA PHE A 420 -12.88 17.31 -18.36
C PHE A 420 -14.02 18.13 -17.77
N ASP A 421 -14.40 19.20 -18.45
CA ASP A 421 -15.56 19.99 -18.05
C ASP A 421 -16.88 19.36 -18.54
N ARG A 422 -18.03 20.00 -18.19
CA ARG A 422 -19.36 19.48 -18.55
C ARG A 422 -19.65 19.48 -20.06
N LYS A 423 -18.86 20.20 -20.85
CA LYS A 423 -18.92 20.23 -22.32
C LYS A 423 -17.91 19.27 -22.97
N ASN A 424 -17.28 18.40 -22.18
CA ASN A 424 -16.23 17.46 -22.61
C ASN A 424 -14.97 18.16 -23.18
N ARG A 425 -14.68 19.39 -22.72
CA ARG A 425 -13.43 20.06 -23.07
C ARG A 425 -12.34 19.64 -22.10
N LEU A 426 -11.17 19.34 -22.63
CA LEU A 426 -10.00 18.97 -21.85
C LEU A 426 -9.35 20.21 -21.24
N TRP A 427 -9.11 20.20 -19.94
CA TRP A 427 -8.35 21.20 -19.21
C TRP A 427 -7.09 20.56 -18.67
N ILE A 428 -5.96 21.26 -18.84
CA ILE A 428 -4.64 20.82 -18.40
C ILE A 428 -4.06 21.92 -17.49
N ALA A 429 -3.74 21.56 -16.26
CA ALA A 429 -3.00 22.41 -15.34
C ALA A 429 -1.50 22.16 -15.51
N THR A 430 -0.74 23.24 -15.55
CA THR A 430 0.72 23.22 -15.69
C THR A 430 1.38 24.17 -14.69
N ASN A 431 2.69 24.09 -14.58
CA ASN A 431 3.48 25.07 -13.79
C ASN A 431 3.53 26.49 -14.41
N LYS A 432 2.95 26.70 -15.60
CA LYS A 432 2.87 27.99 -16.29
C LYS A 432 1.45 28.49 -16.55
N GLY A 433 0.45 27.84 -15.93
CA GLY A 433 -0.96 28.20 -16.07
C GLY A 433 -1.84 27.04 -16.53
N LEU A 434 -3.02 27.39 -17.02
CA LEU A 434 -4.02 26.45 -17.52
C LEU A 434 -4.14 26.51 -19.03
N TYR A 435 -4.41 25.35 -19.62
CA TYR A 435 -4.70 25.21 -21.04
C TYR A 435 -6.01 24.46 -21.21
N MET A 436 -6.88 24.98 -22.06
CA MET A 436 -8.17 24.36 -22.39
C MET A 436 -8.20 24.00 -23.88
N ARG A 437 -8.63 22.76 -24.17
CA ARG A 437 -8.82 22.29 -25.53
C ARG A 437 -10.29 22.09 -25.84
N ASP A 438 -10.77 22.74 -26.89
CA ASP A 438 -12.11 22.55 -27.45
C ASP A 438 -11.96 22.07 -28.90
N GLY A 439 -12.24 20.79 -29.13
CA GLY A 439 -11.96 20.14 -30.40
C GLY A 439 -10.46 20.17 -30.75
N LYS A 440 -10.09 21.01 -31.73
CA LYS A 440 -8.68 21.23 -32.16
C LYS A 440 -8.09 22.54 -31.67
N THR A 441 -8.88 23.39 -31.03
CA THR A 441 -8.48 24.73 -30.61
C THR A 441 -7.99 24.74 -29.17
N TRP A 442 -6.84 25.35 -28.94
CA TRP A 442 -6.28 25.55 -27.61
C TRP A 442 -6.44 27.01 -27.15
N THR A 443 -6.84 27.17 -25.89
CA THR A 443 -6.88 28.46 -25.20
C THR A 443 -6.00 28.39 -23.97
N ALA A 444 -5.05 29.33 -23.83
CA ALA A 444 -4.18 29.44 -22.69
C ALA A 444 -4.70 30.49 -21.70
N TYR A 445 -4.62 30.18 -20.41
CA TYR A 445 -4.89 31.08 -19.29
C TYR A 445 -3.65 31.14 -18.40
N ASN A 446 -2.93 32.24 -18.45
CA ASN A 446 -1.67 32.44 -17.74
C ASN A 446 -1.51 33.88 -17.31
N LYS A 447 -0.37 34.21 -16.73
CA LYS A 447 -0.04 35.52 -16.18
C LYS A 447 -0.18 36.70 -17.18
N SER A 448 -0.12 36.43 -18.47
CA SER A 448 -0.21 37.49 -19.51
C SER A 448 -1.66 37.86 -19.88
N ASN A 449 -2.62 36.98 -19.65
CA ASN A 449 -4.01 37.15 -20.08
C ASN A 449 -5.08 36.78 -19.04
N SER A 450 -4.67 36.41 -17.83
CA SER A 450 -5.56 36.10 -16.72
C SER A 450 -4.95 36.54 -15.39
N ILE A 451 -5.76 36.51 -14.32
CA ILE A 451 -5.27 36.75 -12.95
C ILE A 451 -4.55 35.53 -12.37
N LEU A 452 -4.56 34.39 -13.06
CA LEU A 452 -3.96 33.14 -12.60
C LEU A 452 -2.44 33.24 -12.74
N SER A 453 -1.75 33.24 -11.61
CA SER A 453 -0.29 33.49 -11.58
C SER A 453 0.53 32.34 -11.01
N GLU A 454 -0.13 31.31 -10.45
CA GLU A 454 0.52 30.25 -9.68
C GLU A 454 0.22 28.87 -10.24
N THR A 455 0.99 27.89 -9.80
CA THR A 455 0.74 26.48 -10.12
C THR A 455 -0.60 26.03 -9.57
N VAL A 456 -1.47 25.53 -10.45
CA VAL A 456 -2.75 24.96 -10.07
C VAL A 456 -2.52 23.57 -9.50
N GLN A 457 -2.98 23.35 -8.27
CA GLN A 457 -2.86 22.08 -7.55
C GLN A 457 -4.08 21.16 -7.76
N SER A 458 -5.26 21.77 -7.94
CA SER A 458 -6.51 21.03 -8.10
C SER A 458 -7.52 21.80 -8.94
N MET A 459 -8.41 21.08 -9.61
CA MET A 459 -9.47 21.63 -10.45
C MET A 459 -10.79 20.91 -10.18
N ALA A 460 -11.88 21.66 -10.11
CA ALA A 460 -13.25 21.10 -10.05
C ALA A 460 -14.21 21.97 -10.89
N PHE A 461 -15.26 21.32 -11.44
CA PHE A 461 -16.30 22.01 -12.18
C PHE A 461 -17.63 21.88 -11.44
N ASP A 462 -18.31 23.01 -11.23
CA ASP A 462 -19.65 23.02 -10.65
C ASP A 462 -20.76 22.73 -11.69
N SER A 463 -22.02 22.69 -11.26
CA SER A 463 -23.14 22.40 -12.16
C SER A 463 -23.34 23.45 -13.25
N ASN A 464 -22.88 24.68 -13.03
CA ASN A 464 -22.91 25.78 -14.00
C ASN A 464 -21.68 25.79 -14.92
N ASN A 465 -20.84 24.77 -14.84
CA ASN A 465 -19.59 24.65 -15.58
C ASN A 465 -18.56 25.75 -15.24
N ARG A 466 -18.65 26.35 -14.02
CA ARG A 466 -17.59 27.22 -13.54
C ARG A 466 -16.42 26.35 -13.09
N LEU A 467 -15.22 26.78 -13.45
CA LEU A 467 -13.99 26.12 -13.05
C LEU A 467 -13.49 26.71 -11.73
N TRP A 468 -13.26 25.85 -10.75
CA TRP A 468 -12.64 26.20 -9.48
C TRP A 468 -11.25 25.60 -9.41
N CYS A 469 -10.22 26.46 -9.09
CA CYS A 469 -8.83 26.09 -9.04
C CYS A 469 -8.24 26.37 -7.67
N GLY A 470 -7.73 25.35 -7.00
CA GLY A 470 -6.87 25.50 -5.84
C GLY A 470 -5.43 25.76 -6.26
N THR A 471 -4.74 26.70 -5.61
CA THR A 471 -3.37 27.08 -5.94
C THR A 471 -2.43 26.99 -4.73
N PHE A 472 -1.13 26.98 -5.04
CA PHE A 472 -0.09 26.92 -4.02
C PHE A 472 0.38 28.33 -3.65
N GLY A 473 -0.39 29.02 -2.77
CA GLY A 473 -0.03 30.32 -2.22
C GLY A 473 -0.86 31.51 -2.68
N SER A 474 -1.69 31.37 -3.76
CA SER A 474 -2.52 32.46 -4.29
C SER A 474 -4.01 32.32 -4.00
N GLY A 475 -4.40 31.32 -3.21
CA GLY A 475 -5.79 31.09 -2.81
C GLY A 475 -6.60 30.25 -3.79
N LEU A 476 -7.89 30.50 -3.82
CA LEU A 476 -8.88 29.82 -4.64
C LEU A 476 -9.34 30.72 -5.79
N PHE A 477 -9.24 30.24 -7.02
CA PHE A 477 -9.71 30.94 -8.21
C PHE A 477 -11.01 30.31 -8.75
N CYS A 478 -11.87 31.15 -9.30
CA CYS A 478 -13.07 30.76 -10.01
C CYS A 478 -13.12 31.42 -11.40
N PHE A 479 -13.36 30.61 -12.43
CA PHE A 479 -13.58 31.06 -13.80
C PHE A 479 -15.02 30.75 -14.23
N ASP A 480 -15.82 31.77 -14.54
CA ASP A 480 -17.22 31.60 -14.94
C ASP A 480 -17.44 31.35 -16.45
N GLY A 481 -16.36 31.20 -17.19
CA GLY A 481 -16.34 31.08 -18.64
C GLY A 481 -15.97 32.38 -19.36
N THR A 482 -15.98 33.51 -18.65
CA THR A 482 -15.65 34.84 -19.17
C THR A 482 -14.72 35.62 -18.25
N ARG A 483 -14.94 35.53 -16.95
CA ARG A 483 -14.23 36.31 -15.93
C ARG A 483 -13.64 35.40 -14.86
N TRP A 484 -12.48 35.83 -14.36
CA TRP A 484 -11.85 35.23 -13.19
C TRP A 484 -12.18 36.02 -11.93
N SER A 485 -12.43 35.32 -10.84
CA SER A 485 -12.48 35.84 -9.48
C SER A 485 -11.50 35.06 -8.60
N ASN A 486 -11.03 35.69 -7.51
CA ASN A 486 -10.08 35.10 -6.60
C ASN A 486 -10.53 35.32 -5.14
N TYR A 487 -10.40 34.26 -4.36
CA TYR A 487 -10.66 34.23 -2.91
C TYR A 487 -9.35 33.96 -2.19
N THR A 488 -9.01 34.83 -1.26
CA THR A 488 -7.78 34.76 -0.45
C THR A 488 -8.10 35.00 1.01
N THR A 489 -7.14 34.73 1.90
CA THR A 489 -7.25 35.09 3.33
C THR A 489 -7.45 36.57 3.57
N PHE A 490 -7.15 37.43 2.59
CA PHE A 490 -7.30 38.88 2.68
C PHE A 490 -8.71 39.37 2.35
N ASN A 491 -9.39 38.72 1.37
CA ASN A 491 -10.69 39.18 0.86
C ASN A 491 -11.85 38.22 1.17
N SER A 492 -11.58 37.14 1.88
CA SER A 492 -12.56 36.12 2.27
C SER A 492 -12.18 35.45 3.58
N SER A 493 -13.02 34.54 4.08
CA SER A 493 -12.71 33.69 5.24
C SER A 493 -12.05 32.36 4.81
N LEU A 494 -11.33 32.33 3.71
CA LEU A 494 -10.50 31.19 3.30
C LEU A 494 -9.42 30.97 4.37
N PRO A 495 -9.26 29.76 4.93
CA PRO A 495 -8.32 29.51 6.04
C PRO A 495 -6.85 29.72 5.68
N SER A 496 -6.47 29.44 4.43
CA SER A 496 -5.11 29.61 3.90
C SER A 496 -5.13 29.80 2.39
N ASN A 497 -4.14 30.53 1.87
CA ASN A 497 -3.93 30.66 0.43
C ASN A 497 -3.30 29.42 -0.21
N TYR A 498 -2.88 28.44 0.57
CA TYR A 498 -2.38 27.16 0.09
C TYR A 498 -3.54 26.14 0.01
N VAL A 499 -4.22 26.11 -1.14
CA VAL A 499 -5.38 25.26 -1.41
C VAL A 499 -4.92 24.01 -2.16
N GLY A 500 -4.72 22.91 -1.45
CA GLY A 500 -4.18 21.68 -2.01
C GLY A 500 -5.21 20.85 -2.79
N PHE A 501 -6.49 20.97 -2.42
CA PHE A 501 -7.57 20.23 -3.02
C PHE A 501 -8.85 21.05 -3.10
N VAL A 502 -9.64 20.84 -4.16
CA VAL A 502 -11.01 21.38 -4.31
C VAL A 502 -11.91 20.35 -4.98
N THR A 503 -13.10 20.16 -4.43
CA THR A 503 -14.20 19.44 -5.09
C THR A 503 -15.51 20.21 -4.92
N VAL A 504 -16.53 19.83 -5.71
CA VAL A 504 -17.85 20.47 -5.69
C VAL A 504 -18.89 19.39 -5.50
N ASP A 505 -19.78 19.58 -4.53
CA ASP A 505 -20.87 18.64 -4.31
C ASP A 505 -22.06 18.89 -5.25
N ASN A 506 -23.07 18.01 -5.20
CA ASN A 506 -24.24 18.07 -6.08
C ASN A 506 -25.12 19.31 -5.83
N ASN A 507 -24.92 20.03 -4.71
CA ASN A 507 -25.62 21.28 -4.36
C ASN A 507 -24.77 22.52 -4.71
N ASN A 508 -23.66 22.37 -5.44
CA ASN A 508 -22.67 23.40 -5.76
C ASN A 508 -21.95 23.99 -4.53
N VAL A 509 -21.88 23.25 -3.45
CA VAL A 509 -21.04 23.60 -2.31
C VAL A 509 -19.61 23.15 -2.59
N LEU A 510 -18.66 24.03 -2.36
CA LEU A 510 -17.24 23.71 -2.47
C LEU A 510 -16.72 23.06 -1.19
N TRP A 511 -15.85 22.08 -1.36
CA TRP A 511 -15.15 21.43 -0.28
C TRP A 511 -13.65 21.48 -0.58
N LEU A 512 -12.89 22.02 0.36
CA LEU A 512 -11.49 22.39 0.19
C LEU A 512 -10.62 21.77 1.28
N ASN A 513 -9.39 21.42 0.93
CA ASN A 513 -8.32 21.21 1.89
C ASN A 513 -7.32 22.36 1.81
N CYS A 514 -7.13 23.05 2.92
CA CYS A 514 -6.12 24.10 3.04
C CYS A 514 -4.95 23.60 3.88
N ARG A 515 -3.72 24.02 3.53
CA ARG A 515 -2.50 23.71 4.26
C ARG A 515 -2.08 24.84 5.16
N ASP A 516 -1.38 24.52 6.24
CA ASP A 516 -0.76 25.50 7.13
C ASP A 516 0.28 26.32 6.34
N PRO A 517 0.15 27.65 6.28
CA PRO A 517 1.07 28.50 5.55
C PRO A 517 2.50 28.52 6.10
N ARG A 518 2.71 28.05 7.32
CA ARG A 518 4.05 27.88 7.92
C ARG A 518 4.82 26.68 7.35
N TYR A 519 4.09 25.67 6.85
CA TYR A 519 4.64 24.41 6.37
C TYR A 519 3.96 23.94 5.09
N PRO A 520 3.91 24.75 4.03
CA PRO A 520 3.09 24.48 2.85
C PRO A 520 3.53 23.23 2.07
N ASP A 521 4.82 22.87 2.14
CA ASP A 521 5.41 21.72 1.44
C ASP A 521 5.32 20.42 2.24
N LYS A 522 4.89 20.49 3.51
CA LYS A 522 4.82 19.29 4.36
C LYS A 522 3.45 18.63 4.29
N MET A 523 3.47 17.29 4.34
CA MET A 523 2.28 16.45 4.43
C MET A 523 2.28 15.80 5.82
N GLY A 524 1.15 15.82 6.50
CA GLY A 524 0.97 15.25 7.85
C GLY A 524 -0.24 15.87 8.53
N SER A 525 -0.80 15.20 9.52
CA SER A 525 -2.03 15.65 10.20
C SER A 525 -1.88 17.04 10.85
N GLU A 526 -0.67 17.37 11.31
CA GLU A 526 -0.36 18.64 11.95
C GLU A 526 -0.17 19.81 10.97
N TYR A 527 -0.10 19.55 9.65
CA TYR A 527 0.10 20.57 8.62
C TYR A 527 -1.16 20.87 7.80
N GLY A 528 -2.24 20.11 7.97
CA GLY A 528 -3.56 20.35 7.42
C GLY A 528 -4.36 21.32 8.31
N LEU A 529 -5.29 22.06 7.70
CA LEU A 529 -6.23 22.94 8.42
C LEU A 529 -7.66 22.36 8.47
N GLY A 530 -7.82 21.11 8.03
CA GLY A 530 -9.12 20.45 7.99
C GLY A 530 -9.86 20.63 6.68
N LEU A 531 -11.15 20.22 6.69
CA LEU A 531 -12.05 20.26 5.55
C LEU A 531 -12.86 21.56 5.60
N THR A 532 -12.68 22.43 4.62
CA THR A 532 -13.38 23.71 4.53
C THR A 532 -14.53 23.64 3.53
N ARG A 533 -15.74 24.00 3.98
CA ARG A 533 -16.96 24.11 3.21
C ARG A 533 -17.19 25.58 2.78
N PHE A 534 -17.57 25.79 1.53
CA PHE A 534 -18.01 27.10 1.04
C PHE A 534 -19.28 26.96 0.19
N ASP A 535 -20.39 27.56 0.63
CA ASP A 535 -21.70 27.48 -0.06
C ASP A 535 -22.00 28.69 -0.97
N GLY A 536 -20.98 29.51 -1.25
CA GLY A 536 -21.12 30.76 -2.00
C GLY A 536 -21.23 32.01 -1.12
N ASN A 537 -21.56 31.83 0.17
CA ASN A 537 -21.73 32.93 1.14
C ASN A 537 -20.91 32.69 2.41
N THR A 538 -20.98 31.47 2.95
CA THR A 538 -20.46 31.12 4.28
C THR A 538 -19.32 30.13 4.16
N TRP A 539 -18.26 30.37 4.91
CA TRP A 539 -17.13 29.47 5.09
C TRP A 539 -17.25 28.74 6.42
N THR A 540 -17.08 27.42 6.41
CA THR A 540 -17.09 26.57 7.62
C THR A 540 -15.97 25.57 7.52
N THR A 541 -15.14 25.46 8.55
CA THR A 541 -14.02 24.49 8.58
C THR A 541 -14.28 23.42 9.63
N TYR A 542 -14.21 22.16 9.21
CA TYR A 542 -14.25 20.95 10.04
C TYR A 542 -12.83 20.44 10.23
N ASN A 543 -12.45 20.20 11.48
CA ASN A 543 -11.15 19.65 11.85
C ASN A 543 -11.28 18.68 13.03
N HIS A 544 -10.19 18.03 13.42
CA HIS A 544 -10.17 17.08 14.53
C HIS A 544 -10.60 17.65 15.87
N ASN A 545 -10.55 18.99 16.07
CA ASN A 545 -10.97 19.63 17.30
C ASN A 545 -12.48 19.93 17.37
N ASN A 546 -13.17 20.05 16.23
CA ASN A 546 -14.58 20.45 16.17
C ASN A 546 -15.48 19.45 15.46
N SER A 547 -14.94 18.33 15.00
CA SER A 547 -15.68 17.29 14.29
C SER A 547 -15.04 15.91 14.53
N PRO A 548 -15.75 14.80 14.23
CA PRO A 548 -15.18 13.46 14.24
C PRO A 548 -14.16 13.19 13.14
N LEU A 549 -13.79 14.17 12.33
CA LEU A 549 -12.78 14.05 11.27
C LEU A 549 -11.44 13.58 11.90
N PRO A 550 -10.90 12.44 11.45
CA PRO A 550 -9.79 11.81 12.16
C PRO A 550 -8.43 12.43 11.86
N SER A 551 -8.32 13.24 10.80
CA SER A 551 -7.11 13.96 10.41
C SER A 551 -7.48 15.26 9.69
N ASP A 552 -6.66 16.27 9.83
CA ASP A 552 -6.83 17.57 9.15
C ASP A 552 -6.17 17.62 7.77
N CYS A 553 -5.51 16.53 7.37
CA CYS A 553 -4.86 16.40 6.06
C CYS A 553 -5.47 15.23 5.27
N PHE A 554 -5.67 15.42 3.96
CA PHE A 554 -6.32 14.46 3.07
C PHE A 554 -5.54 14.29 1.78
N TRP A 555 -5.59 13.07 1.22
CA TRP A 555 -5.09 12.77 -0.11
C TRP A 555 -6.14 13.05 -1.20
N ASP A 556 -7.40 12.70 -0.93
CA ASP A 556 -8.48 12.83 -1.91
C ASP A 556 -9.84 13.02 -1.23
N VAL A 557 -10.76 13.68 -1.92
CA VAL A 557 -12.16 13.83 -1.52
C VAL A 557 -13.04 13.67 -2.74
N GLN A 558 -14.00 12.75 -2.68
CA GLN A 558 -14.97 12.51 -3.74
C GLN A 558 -16.40 12.66 -3.22
N VAL A 559 -17.31 13.00 -4.12
CA VAL A 559 -18.73 13.17 -3.81
C VAL A 559 -19.54 12.13 -4.58
N ASP A 560 -20.34 11.34 -3.89
CA ASP A 560 -21.17 10.34 -4.54
C ASP A 560 -22.54 10.88 -4.99
N ALA A 561 -23.36 10.01 -5.58
CA ALA A 561 -24.67 10.36 -6.09
C ALA A 561 -25.66 10.79 -4.99
N ASP A 562 -25.49 10.29 -3.77
CA ASP A 562 -26.30 10.66 -2.59
C ASP A 562 -25.78 11.93 -1.89
N ASN A 563 -24.81 12.63 -2.51
CA ASN A 563 -24.16 13.83 -1.98
C ASN A 563 -23.35 13.59 -0.69
N ARG A 564 -22.87 12.37 -0.47
CA ARG A 564 -21.94 12.05 0.62
C ARG A 564 -20.51 12.35 0.20
N LEU A 565 -19.73 12.87 1.12
CA LEU A 565 -18.29 13.10 0.94
C LEU A 565 -17.52 11.87 1.41
N TRP A 566 -16.69 11.36 0.56
CA TRP A 566 -15.72 10.29 0.84
C TRP A 566 -14.34 10.90 0.91
N ILE A 567 -13.62 10.74 2.02
CA ILE A 567 -12.39 11.46 2.33
C ILE A 567 -11.29 10.46 2.65
N ALA A 568 -10.26 10.44 1.84
CA ALA A 568 -9.03 9.66 2.07
C ALA A 568 -8.13 10.43 3.02
N THR A 569 -8.13 10.04 4.30
CA THR A 569 -7.40 10.77 5.33
C THR A 569 -5.97 10.27 5.47
N THR A 570 -5.05 11.19 5.82
CA THR A 570 -3.65 10.90 6.09
C THR A 570 -3.23 11.49 7.43
N GLY A 571 -2.21 10.91 8.06
CA GLY A 571 -1.66 11.41 9.33
C GLY A 571 -0.32 10.80 9.64
N ASP A 572 0.46 11.44 10.54
CA ASP A 572 1.74 10.92 10.99
C ASP A 572 1.55 9.63 11.80
N LEU A 573 2.14 8.53 11.31
CA LEU A 573 2.23 7.23 11.96
C LEU A 573 0.90 6.55 12.33
N SER A 574 -0.25 7.24 12.19
CA SER A 574 -1.59 6.68 12.41
C SER A 574 -2.48 7.05 11.24
N PHE A 575 -2.34 6.34 10.15
CA PHE A 575 -3.27 6.41 9.04
C PHE A 575 -4.64 5.99 9.51
N VAL A 576 -5.61 6.85 9.33
CA VAL A 576 -6.91 6.69 9.97
C VAL A 576 -7.97 6.06 9.07
N GLY A 577 -7.69 5.93 7.77
CA GLY A 577 -8.56 5.24 6.82
C GLY A 577 -9.40 6.16 5.96
N LEU A 578 -10.64 5.75 5.71
CA LEU A 578 -11.62 6.45 4.90
C LEU A 578 -12.69 7.06 5.80
N ALA A 579 -12.93 8.37 5.68
CA ALA A 579 -14.06 9.03 6.34
C ALA A 579 -15.19 9.25 5.33
N CYS A 580 -16.43 9.11 5.78
CA CYS A 580 -17.63 9.47 5.06
C CYS A 580 -18.43 10.51 5.85
N PHE A 581 -18.83 11.59 5.20
CA PHE A 581 -19.72 12.62 5.76
C PHE A 581 -20.98 12.73 4.92
N ASP A 582 -22.15 12.48 5.51
CA ASP A 582 -23.43 12.54 4.81
C ASP A 582 -24.14 13.90 4.88
N GLY A 583 -23.44 14.93 5.37
CA GLY A 583 -23.97 16.27 5.62
C GLY A 583 -24.40 16.48 7.07
N THR A 584 -24.52 15.42 7.87
CA THR A 584 -24.94 15.45 9.29
C THR A 584 -24.05 14.59 10.17
N GLU A 585 -23.79 13.35 9.74
CA GLU A 585 -23.04 12.36 10.50
C GLU A 585 -21.72 11.96 9.81
N TRP A 586 -20.75 11.58 10.62
CA TRP A 586 -19.47 11.05 10.19
C TRP A 586 -19.40 9.54 10.42
N THR A 587 -18.92 8.81 9.44
CA THR A 587 -18.61 7.37 9.57
C THR A 587 -17.15 7.15 9.18
N ILE A 588 -16.39 6.46 10.02
CA ILE A 588 -14.97 6.19 9.77
C ILE A 588 -14.79 4.70 9.49
N TYR A 589 -14.13 4.39 8.38
CA TYR A 589 -13.75 3.03 7.97
C TYR A 589 -12.24 2.86 8.06
N ASN A 590 -11.83 1.85 8.76
CA ASN A 590 -10.42 1.51 8.94
C ASN A 590 -10.22 -0.01 8.99
N THR A 591 -8.98 -0.43 9.14
CA THR A 591 -8.66 -1.85 9.23
C THR A 591 -9.27 -2.59 10.42
N ASP A 592 -9.79 -1.92 11.43
CA ASP A 592 -10.41 -2.56 12.60
C ASP A 592 -11.91 -2.84 12.41
N ASN A 593 -12.59 -2.04 11.59
CA ASN A 593 -14.04 -2.07 11.45
C ASN A 593 -14.56 -2.29 10.04
N SER A 594 -13.67 -2.48 9.07
CA SER A 594 -14.03 -2.63 7.65
C SER A 594 -13.08 -3.60 6.93
N GLY A 595 -13.35 -3.85 5.64
CA GLY A 595 -12.50 -4.67 4.77
C GLY A 595 -11.36 -3.90 4.10
N ILE A 596 -11.04 -2.68 4.51
CA ILE A 596 -9.89 -1.92 3.98
C ILE A 596 -8.59 -2.70 4.24
N ILE A 597 -7.76 -2.86 3.21
CA ILE A 597 -6.46 -3.55 3.33
C ILE A 597 -5.54 -2.78 4.27
N LEU A 598 -5.49 -1.46 4.13
CA LEU A 598 -4.63 -0.56 4.87
C LEU A 598 -5.33 0.76 5.16
N ASN A 599 -5.06 1.36 6.32
CA ASN A 599 -5.62 2.66 6.69
C ASN A 599 -5.11 3.83 5.84
N GLU A 600 -3.99 3.68 5.14
CA GLU A 600 -3.50 4.68 4.19
C GLU A 600 -4.22 4.55 2.85
N VAL A 601 -5.34 5.24 2.75
CA VAL A 601 -6.08 5.41 1.49
C VAL A 601 -5.57 6.66 0.79
N THR A 602 -5.16 6.53 -0.47
CA THR A 602 -4.52 7.63 -1.21
C THR A 602 -5.40 8.20 -2.32
N LYS A 603 -6.23 7.34 -2.95
CA LYS A 603 -7.16 7.77 -3.99
C LYS A 603 -8.48 7.06 -3.84
N ILE A 604 -9.55 7.79 -4.15
CA ILE A 604 -10.92 7.30 -4.18
C ILE A 604 -11.43 7.40 -5.62
N THR A 605 -12.00 6.31 -6.13
CA THR A 605 -12.69 6.31 -7.42
C THR A 605 -14.11 5.76 -7.21
N LEU A 606 -15.11 6.54 -7.62
CA LEU A 606 -16.51 6.16 -7.49
C LEU A 606 -17.01 5.54 -8.79
N ASP A 607 -17.52 4.32 -8.71
CA ASP A 607 -18.15 3.61 -9.82
C ASP A 607 -19.68 3.66 -9.62
N SER A 608 -20.28 4.67 -10.21
CA SER A 608 -21.74 4.86 -10.13
C SER A 608 -22.53 3.80 -10.92
N LYS A 609 -21.90 3.10 -11.87
CA LYS A 609 -22.54 2.04 -12.65
C LYS A 609 -22.77 0.78 -11.81
N HIS A 610 -21.79 0.41 -10.99
CA HIS A 610 -21.84 -0.79 -10.17
C HIS A 610 -22.12 -0.52 -8.69
N ASP A 611 -22.33 0.76 -8.31
CA ASP A 611 -22.49 1.22 -6.92
C ASP A 611 -21.28 0.85 -6.04
N LEU A 612 -20.06 1.06 -6.56
CA LEU A 612 -18.82 0.68 -5.91
C LEU A 612 -17.93 1.90 -5.60
N ILE A 613 -17.17 1.78 -4.53
CA ILE A 613 -16.04 2.63 -4.20
C ILE A 613 -14.75 1.83 -4.33
N TRP A 614 -13.78 2.37 -5.07
CA TRP A 614 -12.46 1.82 -5.26
C TRP A 614 -11.45 2.67 -4.49
N LEU A 615 -10.62 2.02 -3.72
CA LEU A 615 -9.63 2.66 -2.86
C LEU A 615 -8.24 2.15 -3.23
N THR A 616 -7.34 3.06 -3.56
CA THR A 616 -5.92 2.75 -3.72
C THR A 616 -5.18 2.98 -2.41
N HIS A 617 -4.10 2.23 -2.19
CA HIS A 617 -3.31 2.28 -0.97
C HIS A 617 -1.83 2.50 -1.26
N HIS A 618 -1.11 3.15 -0.34
CA HIS A 618 0.33 3.43 -0.48
C HIS A 618 1.19 2.19 -0.27
N PRO A 619 2.42 2.17 -0.83
CA PRO A 619 2.67 1.78 -2.20
C PRO A 619 2.56 0.27 -2.40
N GLY A 620 1.91 -0.16 -3.48
CA GLY A 620 1.97 -1.55 -3.93
C GLY A 620 1.13 -2.57 -3.16
N LEU A 621 0.21 -2.14 -2.28
CA LEU A 621 -0.54 -3.04 -1.40
C LEU A 621 -1.82 -3.61 -2.00
N GLY A 622 -2.21 -3.16 -3.20
CA GLY A 622 -3.46 -3.57 -3.83
C GLY A 622 -4.57 -2.54 -3.73
N LEU A 623 -5.78 -2.98 -4.05
CA LEU A 623 -6.99 -2.17 -4.06
C LEU A 623 -7.99 -2.73 -3.05
N SER A 624 -8.71 -1.84 -2.36
CA SER A 624 -9.94 -2.21 -1.64
C SER A 624 -11.15 -1.75 -2.43
N VAL A 625 -12.14 -2.62 -2.60
CA VAL A 625 -13.38 -2.31 -3.28
C VAL A 625 -14.54 -2.65 -2.37
N ALA A 626 -15.53 -1.77 -2.30
CA ALA A 626 -16.74 -2.01 -1.50
C ALA A 626 -18.00 -1.48 -2.21
N ARG A 627 -19.14 -2.04 -1.87
CA ARG A 627 -20.44 -1.55 -2.31
C ARG A 627 -20.90 -0.39 -1.43
N MET A 628 -21.38 0.69 -2.06
CA MET A 628 -21.75 1.93 -1.37
C MET A 628 -23.19 1.95 -0.81
N ASN A 629 -24.09 1.06 -1.23
CA ASN A 629 -25.51 1.08 -0.86
C ASN A 629 -26.16 2.46 -1.05
N CYS A 630 -26.08 3.02 -2.26
CA CYS A 630 -26.70 4.30 -2.60
C CYS A 630 -28.23 4.17 -2.66
N LYS A 631 -28.94 5.14 -2.09
CA LYS A 631 -30.41 5.16 -2.05
C LYS A 631 -31.05 5.42 -3.42
N THR A 632 -30.28 5.95 -4.39
CA THR A 632 -30.75 6.41 -5.69
C THR A 632 -30.65 5.35 -6.80
N SER A 633 -29.99 4.21 -6.57
CA SER A 633 -29.90 3.16 -7.57
C SER A 633 -31.22 2.36 -7.63
N SER A 634 -32.12 2.76 -8.52
CA SER A 634 -33.32 1.96 -8.90
C SER A 634 -32.94 0.79 -9.86
N ILE A 635 -31.68 0.55 -10.10
CA ILE A 635 -31.19 -0.56 -10.92
C ILE A 635 -30.96 -1.73 -9.98
N THR A 636 -31.79 -2.77 -10.12
CA THR A 636 -31.56 -4.06 -9.46
C THR A 636 -30.17 -4.55 -9.89
N PRO A 637 -29.21 -4.69 -8.97
CA PRO A 637 -27.88 -5.18 -9.35
C PRO A 637 -28.01 -6.58 -9.95
N ALA A 638 -27.32 -6.83 -11.04
CA ALA A 638 -27.12 -8.22 -11.47
C ALA A 638 -26.48 -8.97 -10.28
N PRO A 639 -26.98 -10.16 -9.93
CA PRO A 639 -26.43 -10.90 -8.83
C PRO A 639 -24.95 -11.14 -9.11
N ILE A 640 -24.10 -10.65 -8.21
CA ILE A 640 -22.66 -10.98 -8.21
C ILE A 640 -22.60 -12.52 -8.24
N PRO A 641 -21.82 -13.16 -9.10
CA PRO A 641 -21.73 -14.60 -9.14
C PRO A 641 -21.42 -15.11 -7.73
N GLN A 642 -22.44 -15.63 -7.05
CA GLN A 642 -22.20 -16.30 -5.77
C GLN A 642 -21.39 -17.53 -6.09
N HIS A 643 -20.25 -17.66 -5.47
CA HIS A 643 -19.55 -18.94 -5.39
C HIS A 643 -20.59 -19.99 -5.03
N ASP A 644 -20.70 -20.99 -5.86
CA ASP A 644 -21.73 -22.03 -5.86
C ASP A 644 -22.09 -22.46 -4.42
N SER A 645 -23.24 -21.99 -3.93
CA SER A 645 -23.71 -22.14 -2.54
C SER A 645 -24.06 -23.57 -2.15
N THR A 646 -23.78 -24.52 -3.03
CA THR A 646 -24.09 -25.95 -2.83
C THR A 646 -23.04 -26.70 -2.03
N PHE A 647 -21.88 -26.11 -1.78
CA PHE A 647 -20.77 -26.80 -1.11
C PHE A 647 -20.54 -26.32 0.32
N SER A 648 -20.27 -27.27 1.21
CA SER A 648 -19.82 -27.02 2.58
C SER A 648 -18.36 -27.42 2.69
N TYR A 649 -17.60 -26.68 3.50
CA TYR A 649 -16.17 -26.89 3.72
C TYR A 649 -15.92 -27.15 5.21
N ASP A 650 -14.92 -27.95 5.55
CA ASP A 650 -14.42 -28.07 6.92
C ASP A 650 -13.57 -26.85 7.32
N LEU A 651 -13.05 -26.86 8.54
CA LEU A 651 -12.21 -25.77 9.05
C LEU A 651 -10.85 -25.63 8.34
N GLN A 652 -10.44 -26.65 7.58
CA GLN A 652 -9.23 -26.66 6.76
C GLN A 652 -9.51 -26.25 5.30
N GLY A 653 -10.74 -25.80 4.99
CA GLY A 653 -11.13 -25.39 3.64
C GLY A 653 -11.38 -26.54 2.66
N LYS A 654 -11.39 -27.79 3.13
CA LYS A 654 -11.64 -28.96 2.30
C LYS A 654 -13.14 -29.16 2.08
N LYS A 655 -13.55 -29.36 0.83
CA LYS A 655 -14.95 -29.64 0.46
C LYS A 655 -15.47 -30.91 1.18
N THR A 656 -16.57 -30.76 1.93
CA THR A 656 -17.12 -31.84 2.74
C THR A 656 -18.17 -32.61 1.98
N SER A 657 -18.23 -33.97 2.23
CA SER A 657 -19.30 -34.82 1.79
C SER A 657 -20.55 -34.67 2.66
N GLN A 658 -21.69 -35.16 2.21
CA GLN A 658 -22.94 -35.19 3.00
C GLN A 658 -22.84 -35.93 4.32
N GLN A 659 -21.86 -36.81 4.50
CA GLN A 659 -21.66 -37.64 5.70
C GLN A 659 -20.65 -37.09 6.71
N PHE A 660 -20.07 -35.92 6.45
CA PHE A 660 -19.10 -35.32 7.36
C PHE A 660 -19.75 -34.86 8.68
N LYS A 661 -19.17 -35.29 9.81
CA LYS A 661 -19.55 -34.84 11.16
C LYS A 661 -18.48 -33.92 11.71
N GLY A 662 -18.85 -32.73 12.13
CA GLY A 662 -17.94 -31.72 12.65
C GLY A 662 -18.37 -30.29 12.31
N ILE A 663 -17.48 -29.33 12.49
CA ILE A 663 -17.78 -27.95 12.17
C ILE A 663 -17.61 -27.74 10.67
N ILE A 664 -18.65 -27.23 10.01
CA ILE A 664 -18.64 -26.86 8.59
C ILE A 664 -18.87 -25.36 8.42
N ILE A 665 -18.29 -24.81 7.37
CA ILE A 665 -18.54 -23.42 6.95
C ILE A 665 -19.44 -23.48 5.71
N LYS A 666 -20.57 -22.78 5.78
CA LYS A 666 -21.51 -22.60 4.66
C LYS A 666 -21.97 -21.17 4.63
N ASN A 667 -21.81 -20.50 3.48
CA ASN A 667 -22.12 -19.08 3.30
C ASN A 667 -21.48 -18.19 4.38
N GLY A 668 -20.21 -18.45 4.72
CA GLY A 668 -19.47 -17.68 5.74
C GLY A 668 -19.85 -17.97 7.20
N ASN A 669 -20.85 -18.80 7.47
CA ASN A 669 -21.30 -19.14 8.82
C ASN A 669 -20.83 -20.53 9.24
N LYS A 670 -20.48 -20.69 10.52
CA LYS A 670 -20.06 -21.96 11.13
C LYS A 670 -21.28 -22.73 11.61
N TYR A 671 -21.37 -23.99 11.22
CA TYR A 671 -22.41 -24.94 11.66
C TYR A 671 -21.76 -26.18 12.24
N LEU A 672 -22.29 -26.68 13.37
CA LEU A 672 -21.94 -28.01 13.87
C LEU A 672 -22.88 -29.05 13.21
N LYS A 673 -22.32 -29.90 12.37
CA LYS A 673 -23.04 -31.01 11.77
C LYS A 673 -22.84 -32.26 12.64
N GLN A 674 -23.88 -32.70 13.33
CA GLN A 674 -23.92 -33.90 14.19
C GLN A 674 -24.04 -35.21 13.43
#